data_6da69faed0f0cdb4671abe0a30525cc0
#
_entry.id   6da69faed0f0cdb4671abe0a30525cc0
#
_cell.length_a   1.000
_cell.length_b   1.000
_cell.length_c   1.000
_cell.angle_alpha   90.00
_cell.angle_beta   90.00
_cell.angle_gamma   90.00
#
_symmetry.space_group_name_H-M   'P 1'
#
loop_
_entity.id
_entity.type
_entity.pdbx_description
1 polymer ?
#
loop_
_entity_poly.entity_id
_entity_poly.type
_entity_poly.pdbx_seq_one_letter_code
_entity_poly.pdbx_strand_id
1 'polypeptide(L)'
;MFNKILIANRGEIACRVIRTAKKMGIATVAVYSDADAQAQHVQQANEAIYIGESPAAQSYLQIERIIQAALDTGAEAIHPGYGFLSENDQFANACQKNNIVFIGPPVDAILAMGLKATSKSLMEKAGVPLTPGYHGTNQDPDFLKQQADTIGYPVLIKASAGGGGKGMRLVDRGEDFLSHLASCKSEARSSFGNDDVLVERYVVQPRHIEVQVFGDTHGNYVHLFERDCSVQRRHQKVLEEAPAPQMAEPKLEAMRQAAIDAARAVDYVGAGTVEFIVEQDGTAYFMEMNTRLQVEHPVTEMITGQDLVEWQLRVAFGERLPKQQHELSIHGHALEARVYAEEPEKGFLPAIGKIHYLHYPQQNEHVRVDSGIVEGDEITTFYDPMIAKLIVWAKNREAALTQMHHALSQFHVDGLGNNIAFLDRLVRSESFKTANLDTNLIQREEAFLLQHNETASSELIITAALIELLSRFANNKTAANPVWQAESLWRLNLNASYDIKLALNDEEHKVYFSPAAKGFTAKYNGHSVFIQGELLEAHLAKIECATSKKTYAYSSNAQGLTLYADGQSYKFAHIQPNFNTEDDASDANNLKAPMPGVITQVLVQNNSAVKKDDVLLTLEAMKIEYSIRAPHDGIVSAAYFQVGDQVKAGDELVEFSSLEGAA
;
A
#
# COMPACT_ATOMS: atom_id res chain seq x y z
N MET A 1 25.40 -23.58 5.12
CA MET A 1 24.06 -22.99 4.93
C MET A 1 23.19 -23.39 6.12
N PHE A 2 22.30 -22.52 6.58
CA PHE A 2 21.39 -22.81 7.70
C PHE A 2 20.50 -24.00 7.40
N ASN A 3 20.18 -24.79 8.43
CA ASN A 3 19.19 -25.87 8.32
C ASN A 3 17.77 -25.35 8.61
N LYS A 4 17.63 -24.39 9.52
CA LYS A 4 16.36 -23.83 9.94
C LYS A 4 16.48 -22.35 10.27
N ILE A 5 15.54 -21.52 9.78
CA ILE A 5 15.43 -20.10 10.11
C ILE A 5 14.04 -19.76 10.65
N LEU A 6 13.98 -18.77 11.53
CA LEU A 6 12.72 -18.15 11.95
C LEU A 6 12.51 -16.86 11.15
N ILE A 7 11.26 -16.58 10.77
CA ILE A 7 10.86 -15.37 10.04
C ILE A 7 10.07 -14.48 11.00
N ALA A 8 10.71 -13.41 11.49
CA ALA A 8 10.14 -12.47 12.45
C ALA A 8 9.28 -11.41 11.74
N ASN A 9 8.36 -11.88 10.91
CA ASN A 9 7.46 -11.00 10.15
C ASN A 9 6.19 -11.75 9.72
N ARG A 10 5.29 -11.09 9.00
CA ARG A 10 3.99 -11.59 8.56
C ARG A 10 3.69 -11.25 7.09
N GLY A 11 2.56 -11.75 6.61
CA GLY A 11 2.00 -11.35 5.32
C GLY A 11 2.90 -11.69 4.14
N GLU A 12 2.95 -10.80 3.15
CA GLU A 12 3.61 -11.08 1.87
C GLU A 12 5.12 -11.32 2.04
N ILE A 13 5.80 -10.51 2.89
CA ILE A 13 7.25 -10.66 3.05
C ILE A 13 7.63 -11.96 3.73
N ALA A 14 6.84 -12.43 4.68
CA ALA A 14 7.07 -13.75 5.28
C ALA A 14 6.90 -14.87 4.24
N CYS A 15 5.84 -14.82 3.43
CA CYS A 15 5.64 -15.74 2.30
C CYS A 15 6.79 -15.67 1.28
N ARG A 16 7.29 -14.45 1.00
CA ARG A 16 8.42 -14.21 0.10
C ARG A 16 9.71 -14.88 0.59
N VAL A 17 10.03 -14.72 1.87
CA VAL A 17 11.21 -15.33 2.50
C VAL A 17 11.07 -16.85 2.55
N ILE A 18 9.90 -17.36 2.95
CA ILE A 18 9.60 -18.81 2.98
C ILE A 18 9.84 -19.44 1.62
N ARG A 19 9.42 -18.79 0.54
CA ARG A 19 9.56 -19.28 -0.84
C ARG A 19 11.04 -19.53 -1.20
N THR A 20 11.91 -18.56 -0.91
CA THR A 20 13.34 -18.69 -1.18
C THR A 20 14.01 -19.69 -0.25
N ALA A 21 13.71 -19.65 1.05
CA ALA A 21 14.24 -20.62 2.00
C ALA A 21 13.92 -22.07 1.59
N LYS A 22 12.68 -22.34 1.16
CA LYS A 22 12.28 -23.65 0.64
C LYS A 22 13.03 -24.06 -0.63
N LYS A 23 13.26 -23.14 -1.58
CA LYS A 23 14.08 -23.42 -2.78
C LYS A 23 15.51 -23.83 -2.41
N MET A 24 16.04 -23.26 -1.32
CA MET A 24 17.38 -23.55 -0.81
C MET A 24 17.42 -24.77 0.11
N GLY A 25 16.28 -25.44 0.38
CA GLY A 25 16.19 -26.59 1.29
C GLY A 25 16.28 -26.23 2.77
N ILE A 26 16.01 -24.97 3.14
CA ILE A 26 16.05 -24.46 4.50
C ILE A 26 14.65 -24.57 5.14
N ALA A 27 14.54 -25.20 6.30
CA ALA A 27 13.30 -25.25 7.06
C ALA A 27 12.95 -23.89 7.66
N THR A 28 11.64 -23.58 7.72
CA THR A 28 11.15 -22.27 8.13
C THR A 28 10.21 -22.36 9.32
N VAL A 29 10.38 -21.43 10.26
CA VAL A 29 9.47 -21.19 11.38
C VAL A 29 8.80 -19.84 11.16
N ALA A 30 7.48 -19.82 11.09
CA ALA A 30 6.69 -18.58 11.10
C ALA A 30 6.33 -18.22 12.54
N VAL A 31 6.20 -16.93 12.82
CA VAL A 31 5.55 -16.43 14.04
C VAL A 31 4.22 -15.80 13.70
N TYR A 32 3.23 -15.87 14.60
CA TYR A 32 1.90 -15.33 14.31
C TYR A 32 1.20 -14.82 15.57
N SER A 33 0.35 -13.81 15.37
CA SER A 33 -0.61 -13.28 16.35
C SER A 33 -1.98 -13.91 16.18
N ASP A 34 -2.93 -13.59 17.06
CA ASP A 34 -4.32 -14.06 16.94
C ASP A 34 -4.93 -13.78 15.57
N ALA A 35 -4.74 -12.56 15.03
CA ALA A 35 -5.28 -12.16 13.74
C ALA A 35 -4.67 -12.94 12.56
N ASP A 36 -3.47 -13.49 12.71
CA ASP A 36 -2.75 -14.19 11.65
C ASP A 36 -2.79 -15.72 11.78
N ALA A 37 -3.57 -16.28 12.70
CA ALA A 37 -3.58 -17.72 12.98
C ALA A 37 -3.88 -18.58 11.72
N GLN A 38 -4.61 -18.05 10.76
CA GLN A 38 -4.94 -18.71 9.49
C GLN A 38 -4.20 -18.12 8.27
N ALA A 39 -3.27 -17.18 8.49
CA ALA A 39 -2.59 -16.47 7.41
C ALA A 39 -1.69 -17.39 6.57
N GLN A 40 -1.46 -17.01 5.31
CA GLN A 40 -0.72 -17.81 4.34
C GLN A 40 0.71 -18.13 4.77
N HIS A 41 1.40 -17.21 5.43
CA HIS A 41 2.76 -17.46 5.91
C HIS A 41 2.81 -18.55 7.00
N VAL A 42 1.77 -18.66 7.83
CA VAL A 42 1.62 -19.71 8.84
C VAL A 42 1.42 -21.06 8.16
N GLN A 43 0.56 -21.12 7.14
CA GLN A 43 0.29 -22.35 6.40
C GLN A 43 1.47 -22.80 5.53
N GLN A 44 2.24 -21.86 5.01
CA GLN A 44 3.39 -22.16 4.15
C GLN A 44 4.65 -22.58 4.92
N ALA A 45 4.84 -22.15 6.17
CA ALA A 45 6.01 -22.51 6.97
C ALA A 45 6.02 -24.01 7.36
N ASN A 46 7.20 -24.52 7.74
CA ASN A 46 7.31 -25.88 8.26
C ASN A 46 6.78 -25.98 9.70
N GLU A 47 6.99 -24.93 10.49
CA GLU A 47 6.55 -24.78 11.87
C GLU A 47 5.99 -23.37 12.07
N ALA A 48 5.07 -23.20 13.02
CA ALA A 48 4.53 -21.88 13.36
C ALA A 48 4.34 -21.74 14.87
N ILE A 49 4.74 -20.59 15.42
CA ILE A 49 4.71 -20.31 16.86
C ILE A 49 3.86 -19.09 17.12
N TYR A 50 2.88 -19.24 18.02
CA TYR A 50 2.07 -18.14 18.51
C TYR A 50 2.90 -17.20 19.40
N ILE A 51 2.83 -15.90 19.12
CA ILE A 51 3.64 -14.89 19.83
C ILE A 51 2.80 -13.83 20.55
N GLY A 52 1.47 -13.90 20.52
CA GLY A 52 0.61 -12.99 21.29
C GLY A 52 -0.60 -12.44 20.55
N GLU A 53 -1.23 -11.47 21.17
CA GLU A 53 -2.46 -10.84 20.70
C GLU A 53 -2.24 -10.04 19.39
N SER A 54 -3.34 -9.70 18.72
CA SER A 54 -3.33 -9.05 17.40
C SER A 54 -2.53 -7.74 17.31
N PRO A 55 -2.58 -6.81 18.31
CA PRO A 55 -1.78 -5.60 18.25
C PRO A 55 -0.27 -5.90 18.14
N ALA A 56 0.43 -5.25 17.22
CA ALA A 56 1.86 -5.47 16.98
C ALA A 56 2.72 -5.31 18.25
N ALA A 57 2.37 -4.35 19.12
CA ALA A 57 3.05 -4.12 20.38
C ALA A 57 2.95 -5.31 21.35
N GLN A 58 1.98 -6.19 21.17
CA GLN A 58 1.74 -7.37 22.01
C GLN A 58 2.20 -8.67 21.33
N SER A 59 2.73 -8.60 20.10
CA SER A 59 3.16 -9.76 19.30
C SER A 59 4.46 -9.48 18.55
N TYR A 60 4.40 -8.96 17.33
CA TYR A 60 5.54 -8.79 16.42
C TYR A 60 6.63 -7.82 16.89
N LEU A 61 6.36 -6.98 17.88
CA LEU A 61 7.33 -6.10 18.54
C LEU A 61 7.87 -6.66 19.87
N GLN A 62 7.48 -7.88 20.25
CA GLN A 62 7.91 -8.54 21.49
C GLN A 62 9.22 -9.31 21.24
N ILE A 63 10.36 -8.64 21.44
CA ILE A 63 11.70 -9.21 21.21
C ILE A 63 11.88 -10.54 21.93
N GLU A 64 11.56 -10.59 23.22
CA GLU A 64 11.77 -11.76 24.06
C GLU A 64 10.97 -12.99 23.57
N ARG A 65 9.72 -12.78 23.14
CA ARG A 65 8.88 -13.87 22.62
C ARG A 65 9.41 -14.42 21.30
N ILE A 66 9.92 -13.56 20.43
CA ILE A 66 10.48 -13.98 19.13
C ILE A 66 11.81 -14.75 19.36
N ILE A 67 12.68 -14.26 20.25
CA ILE A 67 13.91 -14.97 20.61
C ILE A 67 13.59 -16.33 21.22
N GLN A 68 12.62 -16.38 22.15
CA GLN A 68 12.21 -17.66 22.77
C GLN A 68 11.67 -18.64 21.73
N ALA A 69 10.83 -18.18 20.78
CA ALA A 69 10.33 -19.00 19.68
C ALA A 69 11.48 -19.57 18.81
N ALA A 70 12.54 -18.80 18.58
CA ALA A 70 13.71 -19.28 17.85
C ALA A 70 14.48 -20.35 18.63
N LEU A 71 14.67 -20.15 19.93
CA LEU A 71 15.34 -21.13 20.81
C LEU A 71 14.54 -22.44 20.93
N ASP A 72 13.24 -22.35 21.13
CA ASP A 72 12.35 -23.51 21.30
C ASP A 72 12.27 -24.37 20.02
N THR A 73 12.37 -23.75 18.85
CA THR A 73 12.35 -24.46 17.57
C THR A 73 13.73 -24.86 17.07
N GLY A 74 14.79 -24.37 17.69
CA GLY A 74 16.18 -24.62 17.25
C GLY A 74 16.50 -23.90 15.94
N ALA A 75 15.88 -22.73 15.68
CA ALA A 75 16.23 -21.90 14.53
C ALA A 75 17.63 -21.29 14.70
N GLU A 76 18.48 -21.45 13.70
CA GLU A 76 19.88 -20.98 13.71
C GLU A 76 20.00 -19.48 13.40
N ALA A 77 19.01 -18.93 12.68
CA ALA A 77 18.99 -17.55 12.27
C ALA A 77 17.56 -16.99 12.24
N ILE A 78 17.45 -15.66 12.32
CA ILE A 78 16.19 -14.93 12.21
C ILE A 78 16.24 -13.97 11.03
N HIS A 79 15.24 -14.10 10.12
CA HIS A 79 15.02 -13.13 9.05
C HIS A 79 13.94 -12.12 9.49
N PRO A 80 14.26 -10.82 9.64
CA PRO A 80 13.32 -9.84 10.16
C PRO A 80 12.33 -9.32 9.10
N GLY A 81 12.54 -9.60 7.81
CA GLY A 81 11.79 -9.00 6.71
C GLY A 81 12.03 -7.50 6.59
N TYR A 82 10.95 -6.72 6.55
CA TYR A 82 10.94 -5.26 6.64
C TYR A 82 9.84 -4.78 7.61
N GLY A 83 9.97 -3.56 8.13
CA GLY A 83 9.10 -3.06 9.19
C GLY A 83 9.34 -3.77 10.52
N PHE A 84 8.43 -3.64 11.48
CA PHE A 84 8.53 -4.20 12.83
C PHE A 84 9.93 -4.04 13.45
N LEU A 85 10.64 -5.15 13.67
CA LEU A 85 11.96 -5.16 14.32
C LEU A 85 13.14 -5.20 13.33
N SER A 86 12.91 -5.03 12.03
CA SER A 86 13.96 -5.16 11.02
C SER A 86 15.10 -4.13 11.12
N GLU A 87 14.82 -2.97 11.68
CA GLU A 87 15.80 -1.88 11.90
C GLU A 87 16.00 -1.61 13.40
N ASN A 88 15.71 -2.61 14.26
CA ASN A 88 15.81 -2.47 15.71
C ASN A 88 17.15 -3.04 16.22
N ASP A 89 17.99 -2.15 16.74
CA ASP A 89 19.31 -2.49 17.30
C ASP A 89 19.25 -3.42 18.51
N GLN A 90 18.23 -3.25 19.36
CA GLN A 90 18.03 -4.10 20.54
C GLN A 90 17.68 -5.54 20.13
N PHE A 91 16.89 -5.69 19.08
CA PHE A 91 16.55 -7.02 18.55
C PHE A 91 17.78 -7.71 17.92
N ALA A 92 18.54 -7.00 17.09
CA ALA A 92 19.78 -7.53 16.52
C ALA A 92 20.79 -7.94 17.63
N ASN A 93 20.91 -7.11 18.67
CA ASN A 93 21.75 -7.41 19.85
C ASN A 93 21.20 -8.61 20.64
N ALA A 94 19.88 -8.74 20.81
CA ALA A 94 19.26 -9.89 21.47
C ALA A 94 19.53 -11.19 20.70
N CYS A 95 19.48 -11.19 19.37
CA CYS A 95 19.87 -12.32 18.54
C CYS A 95 21.33 -12.72 18.82
N GLN A 96 22.25 -11.76 18.76
CA GLN A 96 23.67 -12.00 19.01
C GLN A 96 23.94 -12.59 20.40
N LYS A 97 23.31 -12.06 21.45
CA LYS A 97 23.45 -12.55 22.84
C LYS A 97 22.96 -13.99 23.01
N ASN A 98 22.05 -14.44 22.19
CA ASN A 98 21.49 -15.79 22.22
C ASN A 98 22.12 -16.73 21.16
N ASN A 99 23.24 -16.34 20.53
CA ASN A 99 23.91 -17.09 19.46
C ASN A 99 22.99 -17.42 18.26
N ILE A 100 22.04 -16.56 17.97
CA ILE A 100 21.15 -16.63 16.80
C ILE A 100 21.65 -15.62 15.78
N VAL A 101 21.83 -16.02 14.52
CA VAL A 101 22.26 -15.11 13.46
C VAL A 101 21.11 -14.17 13.08
N PHE A 102 21.32 -12.86 13.19
CA PHE A 102 20.41 -11.87 12.63
C PHE A 102 20.68 -11.73 11.13
N ILE A 103 19.71 -12.06 10.27
CA ILE A 103 19.84 -11.94 8.81
C ILE A 103 19.58 -10.48 8.43
N GLY A 104 20.60 -9.67 8.59
CA GLY A 104 20.58 -8.23 8.43
C GLY A 104 21.93 -7.61 8.75
N PRO A 105 22.03 -6.28 8.83
CA PRO A 105 23.26 -5.57 9.12
C PRO A 105 23.71 -5.72 10.56
N PRO A 106 25.00 -5.39 10.86
CA PRO A 106 25.51 -5.29 12.22
C PRO A 106 24.79 -4.23 13.04
N VAL A 107 24.74 -4.42 14.37
CA VAL A 107 24.12 -3.47 15.31
C VAL A 107 24.64 -2.05 15.13
N ASP A 108 25.95 -1.89 14.96
CA ASP A 108 26.59 -0.58 14.80
C ASP A 108 26.13 0.15 13.52
N ALA A 109 25.90 -0.59 12.44
CA ALA A 109 25.35 -0.02 11.20
C ALA A 109 23.90 0.44 11.37
N ILE A 110 23.07 -0.33 12.10
CA ILE A 110 21.69 0.06 12.42
C ILE A 110 21.70 1.37 13.24
N LEU A 111 22.50 1.43 14.30
CA LEU A 111 22.62 2.60 15.15
C LEU A 111 23.15 3.84 14.39
N ALA A 112 24.18 3.65 13.55
CA ALA A 112 24.78 4.73 12.77
C ALA A 112 23.77 5.36 11.78
N MET A 113 22.90 4.55 11.19
CA MET A 113 21.90 5.01 10.21
C MET A 113 20.56 5.40 10.83
N GLY A 114 20.26 4.99 12.06
CA GLY A 114 19.00 5.24 12.74
C GLY A 114 18.73 6.72 13.08
N LEU A 115 19.78 7.54 13.22
CA LEU A 115 19.67 8.97 13.49
C LEU A 115 20.14 9.80 12.29
N LYS A 116 19.23 10.61 11.70
CA LYS A 116 19.52 11.41 10.49
C LYS A 116 20.73 12.33 10.62
N ALA A 117 20.90 12.99 11.78
CA ALA A 117 22.05 13.86 12.00
C ALA A 117 23.37 13.08 12.05
N THR A 118 23.38 11.93 12.72
CA THR A 118 24.56 11.05 12.80
C THR A 118 24.91 10.46 11.42
N SER A 119 23.91 9.93 10.71
CA SER A 119 24.13 9.37 9.38
C SER A 119 24.68 10.41 8.41
N LYS A 120 24.12 11.63 8.39
CA LYS A 120 24.62 12.72 7.55
C LYS A 120 26.06 13.13 7.88
N SER A 121 26.41 13.22 9.16
CA SER A 121 27.80 13.51 9.56
C SER A 121 28.79 12.43 9.13
N LEU A 122 28.37 11.16 9.12
CA LEU A 122 29.18 10.05 8.59
C LEU A 122 29.31 10.12 7.07
N MET A 123 28.20 10.39 6.38
CA MET A 123 28.17 10.50 4.92
C MET A 123 29.02 11.68 4.42
N GLU A 124 28.97 12.82 5.11
CA GLU A 124 29.83 13.98 4.81
C GLU A 124 31.31 13.60 4.87
N LYS A 125 31.74 12.88 5.92
CA LYS A 125 33.12 12.39 6.07
C LYS A 125 33.50 11.37 4.98
N ALA A 126 32.55 10.59 4.52
CA ALA A 126 32.72 9.63 3.44
C ALA A 126 32.70 10.27 2.04
N GLY A 127 32.44 11.57 1.94
CA GLY A 127 32.37 12.29 0.66
C GLY A 127 31.08 12.03 -0.13
N VAL A 128 30.06 11.48 0.51
CA VAL A 128 28.73 11.27 -0.10
C VAL A 128 28.01 12.61 -0.21
N PRO A 129 27.47 12.99 -1.38
CA PRO A 129 26.80 14.27 -1.57
C PRO A 129 25.57 14.43 -0.65
N LEU A 130 25.52 15.52 0.11
CA LEU A 130 24.42 15.88 0.99
C LEU A 130 23.64 17.08 0.46
N THR A 131 22.34 17.14 0.74
CA THR A 131 21.57 18.36 0.54
C THR A 131 22.20 19.50 1.34
N PRO A 132 22.47 20.68 0.75
CA PRO A 132 22.98 21.82 1.49
C PRO A 132 22.12 22.11 2.72
N GLY A 133 22.75 22.12 3.89
CA GLY A 133 21.97 22.18 5.13
C GLY A 133 22.82 22.24 6.39
N TYR A 134 22.13 22.23 7.51
CA TYR A 134 22.71 22.16 8.85
C TYR A 134 22.20 20.92 9.60
N HIS A 135 23.10 20.08 10.07
CA HIS A 135 22.83 18.86 10.84
C HIS A 135 23.70 18.73 12.10
N GLY A 136 24.19 19.90 12.62
CA GLY A 136 25.02 19.94 13.81
C GLY A 136 24.23 19.90 15.12
N THR A 137 24.99 19.92 16.24
CA THR A 137 24.45 19.79 17.61
C THR A 137 23.87 21.06 18.20
N ASN A 138 24.17 22.25 17.63
CA ASN A 138 23.61 23.49 18.12
C ASN A 138 22.13 23.62 17.72
N GLN A 139 21.24 23.55 18.69
CA GLN A 139 19.79 23.58 18.54
C GLN A 139 19.14 24.90 18.95
N ASP A 140 19.98 25.96 19.14
CA ASP A 140 19.48 27.30 19.44
C ASP A 140 18.62 27.85 18.28
N PRO A 141 17.41 28.37 18.56
CA PRO A 141 16.48 28.81 17.51
C PRO A 141 17.02 29.92 16.60
N ASP A 142 17.72 30.91 17.19
CA ASP A 142 18.27 32.04 16.43
C ASP A 142 19.46 31.60 15.58
N PHE A 143 20.27 30.69 16.09
CA PHE A 143 21.34 30.06 15.31
C PHE A 143 20.80 29.23 14.15
N LEU A 144 19.76 28.40 14.38
CA LEU A 144 19.13 27.61 13.32
C LEU A 144 18.52 28.51 12.24
N LYS A 145 17.90 29.63 12.66
CA LYS A 145 17.40 30.65 11.73
C LYS A 145 18.53 31.25 10.87
N GLN A 146 19.66 31.59 11.49
CA GLN A 146 20.82 32.09 10.76
C GLN A 146 21.36 31.09 9.75
N GLN A 147 21.37 29.78 10.10
CA GLN A 147 21.72 28.72 9.15
C GLN A 147 20.73 28.65 7.97
N ALA A 148 19.41 28.71 8.24
CA ALA A 148 18.40 28.74 7.20
C ALA A 148 18.55 29.95 6.26
N ASP A 149 18.81 31.14 6.82
CA ASP A 149 19.07 32.36 6.05
C ASP A 149 20.33 32.22 5.15
N THR A 150 21.34 31.47 5.61
CA THR A 150 22.58 31.20 4.85
C THR A 150 22.32 30.16 3.72
N ILE A 151 21.52 29.15 4.00
CA ILE A 151 21.13 28.12 3.02
C ILE A 151 20.29 28.72 1.89
N GLY A 152 19.41 29.67 2.26
CA GLY A 152 18.45 30.30 1.35
C GLY A 152 17.13 29.53 1.28
N TYR A 153 16.02 30.29 1.25
CA TYR A 153 14.67 29.74 1.21
C TYR A 153 14.24 29.32 -0.21
N PRO A 154 13.36 28.32 -0.34
CA PRO A 154 12.70 27.57 0.71
C PRO A 154 13.61 26.55 1.41
N VAL A 155 13.41 26.35 2.72
CA VAL A 155 14.11 25.34 3.51
C VAL A 155 13.12 24.36 4.14
N LEU A 156 13.61 23.16 4.45
CA LEU A 156 12.86 22.11 5.12
C LEU A 156 13.46 21.86 6.51
N ILE A 157 12.67 22.06 7.55
CA ILE A 157 13.00 21.67 8.91
C ILE A 157 12.55 20.23 9.10
N LYS A 158 13.44 19.36 9.61
CA LYS A 158 13.15 17.93 9.83
C LYS A 158 13.55 17.52 11.23
N ALA A 159 12.74 16.71 11.91
CA ALA A 159 13.16 16.02 13.13
C ALA A 159 14.35 15.10 12.85
N SER A 160 15.36 15.12 13.74
CA SER A 160 16.53 14.26 13.64
C SER A 160 16.18 12.79 13.89
N ALA A 161 15.27 12.53 14.84
CA ALA A 161 14.70 11.22 15.10
C ALA A 161 13.38 11.06 14.35
N GLY A 162 13.09 9.83 13.87
CA GLY A 162 11.83 9.49 13.22
C GLY A 162 11.86 9.39 11.70
N GLY A 163 10.73 8.97 11.13
CA GLY A 163 10.56 8.69 9.70
C GLY A 163 9.11 8.90 9.24
N GLY A 164 8.79 8.53 7.98
CA GLY A 164 7.43 8.60 7.46
C GLY A 164 6.86 10.00 7.28
N GLY A 165 7.71 11.03 7.20
CA GLY A 165 7.27 12.41 6.96
C GLY A 165 6.77 13.17 8.21
N LYS A 166 6.68 12.53 9.38
CA LYS A 166 6.34 13.23 10.65
C LYS A 166 7.50 14.12 11.11
N GLY A 167 7.17 15.27 11.71
CA GLY A 167 8.18 16.23 12.17
C GLY A 167 8.92 16.93 11.02
N MET A 168 8.23 17.25 9.93
CA MET A 168 8.77 18.02 8.81
C MET A 168 7.95 19.29 8.58
N ARG A 169 8.63 20.42 8.32
CA ARG A 169 7.98 21.70 7.99
C ARG A 169 8.72 22.38 6.86
N LEU A 170 7.99 22.65 5.77
CA LEU A 170 8.47 23.51 4.70
C LEU A 170 8.35 24.98 5.15
N VAL A 171 9.39 25.75 4.92
CA VAL A 171 9.45 27.19 5.25
C VAL A 171 9.85 27.95 4.00
N ASP A 172 8.91 28.72 3.46
CA ASP A 172 9.11 29.49 2.24
C ASP A 172 9.81 30.84 2.51
N ARG A 173 9.64 31.41 3.71
CA ARG A 173 10.12 32.75 4.08
C ARG A 173 10.76 32.77 5.45
N GLY A 174 11.80 33.55 5.62
CA GLY A 174 12.54 33.67 6.89
C GLY A 174 11.70 34.20 8.05
N GLU A 175 10.67 34.99 7.80
CA GLU A 175 9.75 35.51 8.83
C GLU A 175 8.95 34.39 9.53
N ASP A 176 8.66 33.30 8.83
CA ASP A 176 7.85 32.17 9.33
C ASP A 176 8.71 31.08 10.01
N PHE A 177 10.05 31.16 9.90
CA PHE A 177 10.97 30.10 10.31
C PHE A 177 10.80 29.71 11.79
N LEU A 178 10.77 30.66 12.71
CA LEU A 178 10.73 30.38 14.15
C LEU A 178 9.40 29.72 14.57
N SER A 179 8.29 30.11 13.96
CA SER A 179 6.97 29.49 14.23
C SER A 179 6.92 28.04 13.73
N HIS A 180 7.43 27.79 12.54
CA HIS A 180 7.54 26.44 11.96
C HIS A 180 8.52 25.55 12.74
N LEU A 181 9.64 26.14 13.22
CA LEU A 181 10.61 25.45 14.07
C LEU A 181 9.97 25.00 15.38
N ALA A 182 9.23 25.89 16.06
CA ALA A 182 8.56 25.56 17.31
C ALA A 182 7.52 24.44 17.12
N SER A 183 6.72 24.51 16.04
CA SER A 183 5.76 23.48 15.68
C SER A 183 6.46 22.13 15.40
N CYS A 184 7.54 22.12 14.60
CA CYS A 184 8.31 20.93 14.28
C CYS A 184 8.91 20.28 15.54
N LYS A 185 9.54 21.07 16.42
CA LYS A 185 10.11 20.58 17.69
C LYS A 185 9.05 20.01 18.63
N SER A 186 7.87 20.63 18.70
CA SER A 186 6.76 20.14 19.52
C SER A 186 6.27 18.77 19.05
N GLU A 187 6.06 18.62 17.74
CA GLU A 187 5.66 17.33 17.15
C GLU A 187 6.75 16.26 17.31
N ALA A 188 8.02 16.62 17.09
CA ALA A 188 9.15 15.71 17.24
C ALA A 188 9.27 15.18 18.68
N ARG A 189 9.09 16.06 19.67
CA ARG A 189 9.12 15.70 21.09
C ARG A 189 7.98 14.75 21.47
N SER A 190 6.77 15.02 21.00
CA SER A 190 5.60 14.19 21.30
C SER A 190 5.66 12.82 20.61
N SER A 191 6.13 12.77 19.36
CA SER A 191 6.11 11.55 18.56
C SER A 191 7.35 10.66 18.76
N PHE A 192 8.52 11.25 19.04
CA PHE A 192 9.79 10.52 19.04
C PHE A 192 10.61 10.69 20.35
N GLY A 193 10.14 11.51 21.29
CA GLY A 193 10.84 11.77 22.54
C GLY A 193 12.14 12.60 22.38
N ASN A 194 12.43 13.10 21.18
CA ASN A 194 13.60 13.91 20.85
C ASN A 194 13.17 15.08 19.95
N ASP A 195 13.56 16.30 20.29
CA ASP A 195 13.20 17.52 19.57
C ASP A 195 14.37 18.16 18.79
N ASP A 196 15.48 17.46 18.64
CA ASP A 196 16.56 17.89 17.77
C ASP A 196 16.10 17.90 16.31
N VAL A 197 16.45 18.98 15.60
CA VAL A 197 16.09 19.15 14.19
C VAL A 197 17.33 19.41 13.33
N LEU A 198 17.17 19.16 12.06
CA LEU A 198 18.08 19.57 11.00
C LEU A 198 17.36 20.50 10.03
N VAL A 199 18.10 21.35 9.33
CA VAL A 199 17.57 22.32 8.37
C VAL A 199 18.27 22.10 7.04
N GLU A 200 17.48 21.92 5.95
CA GLU A 200 18.02 21.63 4.63
C GLU A 200 17.38 22.50 3.56
N ARG A 201 18.08 22.73 2.47
CA ARG A 201 17.51 23.32 1.26
C ARG A 201 16.36 22.45 0.76
N TYR A 202 15.23 23.05 0.47
CA TYR A 202 14.11 22.33 -0.14
C TYR A 202 14.38 22.15 -1.64
N VAL A 203 14.35 20.90 -2.10
CA VAL A 203 14.46 20.57 -3.52
C VAL A 203 13.06 20.62 -4.14
N VAL A 204 12.89 21.46 -5.15
CA VAL A 204 11.60 21.63 -5.85
C VAL A 204 11.43 20.53 -6.88
N GLN A 205 10.25 19.87 -6.89
CA GLN A 205 9.94 18.76 -7.80
C GLN A 205 11.02 17.66 -7.82
N PRO A 206 11.40 17.13 -6.64
CA PRO A 206 12.45 16.14 -6.60
C PRO A 206 11.98 14.79 -7.13
N ARG A 207 12.92 14.03 -7.70
CA ARG A 207 12.76 12.59 -7.84
C ARG A 207 13.29 11.90 -6.58
N HIS A 208 12.66 10.78 -6.24
CA HIS A 208 13.13 9.88 -5.20
C HIS A 208 13.74 8.66 -5.87
N ILE A 209 15.06 8.59 -5.88
CA ILE A 209 15.81 7.49 -6.50
C ILE A 209 16.61 6.81 -5.41
N GLU A 210 16.68 5.50 -5.47
CA GLU A 210 17.38 4.70 -4.49
C GLU A 210 18.29 3.67 -5.16
N VAL A 211 19.37 3.30 -4.48
CA VAL A 211 20.33 2.31 -4.96
C VAL A 211 20.35 1.11 -4.03
N GLN A 212 20.11 -0.07 -4.60
CA GLN A 212 20.25 -1.33 -3.86
C GLN A 212 21.73 -1.63 -3.65
N VAL A 213 22.16 -1.78 -2.42
CA VAL A 213 23.52 -2.20 -2.07
C VAL A 213 23.53 -3.54 -1.34
N PHE A 214 24.65 -4.25 -1.48
CA PHE A 214 24.96 -5.44 -0.70
C PHE A 214 26.40 -5.39 -0.22
N GLY A 215 26.62 -5.72 1.05
CA GLY A 215 27.94 -5.93 1.63
C GLY A 215 28.05 -7.35 2.23
N ASP A 216 29.27 -7.88 2.29
CA ASP A 216 29.57 -9.14 2.99
C ASP A 216 30.57 -8.93 4.13
N THR A 217 30.74 -9.95 4.97
CA THR A 217 31.70 -9.93 6.09
C THR A 217 33.16 -9.96 5.66
N HIS A 218 33.44 -10.06 4.37
CA HIS A 218 34.78 -10.08 3.78
C HIS A 218 35.21 -8.75 3.19
N GLY A 219 34.38 -7.70 3.35
CA GLY A 219 34.66 -6.33 2.87
C GLY A 219 34.36 -6.13 1.38
N ASN A 220 33.59 -7.00 0.75
CA ASN A 220 33.11 -6.79 -0.61
C ASN A 220 31.78 -6.03 -0.60
N TYR A 221 31.64 -5.08 -1.52
CA TYR A 221 30.44 -4.26 -1.70
C TYR A 221 30.08 -4.22 -3.17
N VAL A 222 28.79 -4.37 -3.47
CA VAL A 222 28.23 -4.22 -4.82
C VAL A 222 26.94 -3.42 -4.77
N HIS A 223 26.60 -2.76 -5.87
CA HIS A 223 25.25 -2.25 -6.08
C HIS A 223 24.50 -3.12 -7.10
N LEU A 224 23.19 -3.24 -6.93
CA LEU A 224 22.28 -3.90 -7.86
C LEU A 224 21.39 -2.88 -8.57
N PHE A 225 22.03 -1.79 -8.98
CA PHE A 225 21.43 -0.66 -9.68
C PHE A 225 20.39 0.12 -8.86
N GLU A 226 19.73 1.05 -9.53
CA GLU A 226 18.79 1.99 -8.93
C GLU A 226 17.34 1.63 -9.25
N ARG A 227 16.47 2.17 -8.41
CA ARG A 227 15.01 2.21 -8.58
C ARG A 227 14.52 3.66 -8.51
N ASP A 228 13.51 3.98 -9.29
CA ASP A 228 12.76 5.22 -9.12
C ASP A 228 11.50 4.95 -8.29
N CYS A 229 11.38 5.67 -7.18
CA CYS A 229 10.28 5.59 -6.24
C CYS A 229 9.59 6.96 -6.08
N SER A 230 9.65 7.80 -7.11
CA SER A 230 9.11 9.17 -7.06
C SER A 230 7.59 9.18 -6.92
N VAL A 231 6.90 8.16 -7.42
CA VAL A 231 5.44 8.08 -7.35
C VAL A 231 5.00 7.65 -5.96
N GLN A 232 4.67 8.63 -5.13
CA GLN A 232 4.32 8.43 -3.74
C GLN A 232 3.18 9.34 -3.30
N ARG A 233 2.47 8.94 -2.25
CA ARG A 233 1.42 9.71 -1.60
C ARG A 233 1.75 9.87 -0.12
N ARG A 234 1.86 11.10 0.37
CA ARG A 234 2.23 11.37 1.78
C ARG A 234 3.44 10.55 2.22
N HIS A 235 4.47 10.51 1.37
CA HIS A 235 5.73 9.74 1.56
C HIS A 235 5.58 8.19 1.53
N GLN A 236 4.41 7.66 1.19
CA GLN A 236 4.21 6.24 0.93
C GLN A 236 4.37 5.97 -0.56
N LYS A 237 5.32 5.13 -0.91
CA LYS A 237 5.56 4.67 -2.29
C LYS A 237 4.34 3.89 -2.79
N VAL A 238 3.97 4.08 -4.05
CA VAL A 238 2.77 3.50 -4.67
C VAL A 238 3.10 2.71 -5.92
N LEU A 239 4.01 3.26 -6.73
CA LEU A 239 4.49 2.66 -7.97
C LEU A 239 5.99 2.89 -8.08
N GLU A 240 6.74 1.81 -8.28
CA GLU A 240 8.20 1.81 -8.37
C GLU A 240 8.65 1.21 -9.69
N GLU A 241 9.78 1.69 -10.22
CA GLU A 241 10.35 1.15 -11.44
C GLU A 241 11.88 1.01 -11.39
N ALA A 242 12.40 0.04 -12.13
CA ALA A 242 13.82 -0.19 -12.31
C ALA A 242 14.13 -0.57 -13.78
N PRO A 243 15.20 0.00 -14.35
CA PRO A 243 16.06 1.09 -13.83
C PRO A 243 15.33 2.44 -13.83
N ALA A 244 15.89 3.45 -13.14
CA ALA A 244 15.34 4.80 -13.12
C ALA A 244 15.37 5.42 -14.53
N PRO A 245 14.23 5.86 -15.09
CA PRO A 245 14.17 6.36 -16.46
C PRO A 245 14.79 7.75 -16.60
N GLN A 246 15.22 8.10 -17.82
CA GLN A 246 15.66 9.44 -18.22
C GLN A 246 16.77 10.07 -17.35
N MET A 247 17.70 9.27 -16.85
CA MET A 247 18.89 9.76 -16.18
C MET A 247 20.15 9.52 -17.03
N ALA A 248 21.04 10.49 -17.04
CA ALA A 248 22.33 10.36 -17.73
C ALA A 248 23.26 9.38 -16.99
N GLU A 249 23.86 8.43 -17.73
CA GLU A 249 24.72 7.39 -17.14
C GLU A 249 25.83 7.94 -16.22
N PRO A 250 26.52 9.05 -16.51
CA PRO A 250 27.52 9.59 -15.57
C PRO A 250 26.94 10.02 -14.22
N LYS A 251 25.67 10.47 -14.17
CA LYS A 251 24.99 10.83 -12.93
C LYS A 251 24.55 9.57 -12.15
N LEU A 252 24.08 8.55 -12.89
CA LEU A 252 23.75 7.24 -12.30
C LEU A 252 24.99 6.57 -11.70
N GLU A 253 26.11 6.56 -12.43
CA GLU A 253 27.35 5.95 -11.93
C GLU A 253 27.88 6.67 -10.68
N ALA A 254 27.85 8.00 -10.66
CA ALA A 254 28.24 8.78 -9.49
C ALA A 254 27.33 8.46 -8.27
N MET A 255 26.04 8.31 -8.49
CA MET A 255 25.08 7.97 -7.43
C MET A 255 25.27 6.52 -6.93
N ARG A 256 25.48 5.56 -7.83
CA ARG A 256 25.78 4.16 -7.49
C ARG A 256 27.09 4.06 -6.68
N GLN A 257 28.12 4.81 -7.05
CA GLN A 257 29.36 4.85 -6.31
C GLN A 257 29.18 5.49 -4.93
N ALA A 258 28.42 6.59 -4.83
CA ALA A 258 28.09 7.22 -3.55
C ALA A 258 27.34 6.26 -2.61
N ALA A 259 26.47 5.39 -3.16
CA ALA A 259 25.79 4.37 -2.37
C ALA A 259 26.75 3.28 -1.85
N ILE A 260 27.72 2.85 -2.64
CA ILE A 260 28.78 1.93 -2.21
C ILE A 260 29.64 2.58 -1.10
N ASP A 261 30.00 3.85 -1.25
CA ASP A 261 30.80 4.56 -0.26
C ASP A 261 30.04 4.77 1.04
N ALA A 262 28.73 5.01 0.96
CA ALA A 262 27.84 5.04 2.13
C ALA A 262 27.81 3.71 2.87
N ALA A 263 27.63 2.59 2.16
CA ALA A 263 27.63 1.26 2.77
C ALA A 263 28.99 0.92 3.40
N ARG A 264 30.08 1.27 2.74
CA ARG A 264 31.45 1.03 3.23
C ARG A 264 31.75 1.85 4.50
N ALA A 265 31.23 3.09 4.58
CA ALA A 265 31.48 3.98 5.73
C ALA A 265 30.94 3.44 7.06
N VAL A 266 30.04 2.45 7.03
CA VAL A 266 29.42 1.84 8.21
C VAL A 266 29.64 0.32 8.27
N ASP A 267 30.61 -0.20 7.54
CA ASP A 267 30.91 -1.65 7.46
C ASP A 267 29.64 -2.51 7.25
N TYR A 268 28.81 -2.06 6.30
CA TYR A 268 27.48 -2.65 6.09
C TYR A 268 27.54 -4.08 5.60
N VAL A 269 26.69 -4.94 6.16
CA VAL A 269 26.55 -6.36 5.77
C VAL A 269 25.08 -6.66 5.46
N GLY A 270 24.83 -7.42 4.40
CA GLY A 270 23.49 -7.79 3.95
C GLY A 270 22.91 -6.80 2.94
N ALA A 271 21.60 -6.89 2.76
CA ALA A 271 20.84 -6.02 1.86
C ALA A 271 20.59 -4.65 2.51
N GLY A 272 20.95 -3.59 1.84
CA GLY A 272 20.63 -2.22 2.22
C GLY A 272 20.24 -1.39 1.02
N THR A 273 19.58 -0.26 1.27
CA THR A 273 19.18 0.66 0.21
C THR A 273 19.56 2.09 0.61
N VAL A 274 20.29 2.76 -0.27
CA VAL A 274 20.65 4.15 -0.09
C VAL A 274 19.70 5.01 -0.90
N GLU A 275 18.95 5.87 -0.22
CA GLU A 275 17.95 6.74 -0.82
C GLU A 275 18.51 8.12 -1.11
N PHE A 276 18.18 8.64 -2.30
CA PHE A 276 18.61 9.94 -2.78
C PHE A 276 17.43 10.80 -3.18
N ILE A 277 17.50 12.08 -2.81
CA ILE A 277 16.67 13.09 -3.42
C ILE A 277 17.43 13.65 -4.63
N VAL A 278 16.77 13.67 -5.79
CA VAL A 278 17.43 13.96 -7.08
C VAL A 278 16.73 15.12 -7.75
N GLU A 279 17.49 16.15 -8.14
CA GLU A 279 17.00 17.28 -8.90
C GLU A 279 16.71 16.87 -10.36
N GLN A 280 15.94 17.68 -11.08
CA GLN A 280 15.58 17.39 -12.47
C GLN A 280 16.80 17.36 -13.43
N ASP A 281 17.90 18.00 -13.05
CA ASP A 281 19.18 17.92 -13.79
C ASP A 281 20.00 16.66 -13.49
N GLY A 282 19.48 15.78 -12.60
CA GLY A 282 20.12 14.54 -12.19
C GLY A 282 21.14 14.70 -11.05
N THR A 283 21.22 15.86 -10.40
CA THR A 283 22.05 16.04 -9.21
C THR A 283 21.43 15.34 -8.02
N ALA A 284 22.13 14.36 -7.45
CA ALA A 284 21.66 13.50 -6.38
C ALA A 284 22.26 13.92 -5.02
N TYR A 285 21.44 13.89 -3.99
CA TYR A 285 21.82 14.14 -2.61
C TYR A 285 21.34 13.00 -1.71
N PHE A 286 22.18 12.50 -0.86
CA PHE A 286 21.85 11.46 0.12
C PHE A 286 20.71 11.93 1.04
N MET A 287 19.73 11.08 1.18
CA MET A 287 18.59 11.31 2.07
C MET A 287 18.68 10.45 3.33
N GLU A 288 18.72 9.15 3.17
CA GLU A 288 18.87 8.17 4.25
C GLU A 288 19.32 6.82 3.69
N MET A 289 19.70 5.90 4.58
CA MET A 289 19.96 4.50 4.24
C MET A 289 19.03 3.60 5.04
N ASN A 290 18.21 2.83 4.33
CA ASN A 290 17.39 1.80 4.92
C ASN A 290 18.24 0.55 5.15
N THR A 291 18.33 0.14 6.42
CA THR A 291 19.21 -0.96 6.86
C THR A 291 18.48 -2.32 6.83
N ARG A 292 17.69 -2.55 5.79
CA ARG A 292 16.85 -3.73 5.59
C ARG A 292 16.59 -3.99 4.11
N LEU A 293 15.97 -5.12 3.82
CA LEU A 293 15.38 -5.36 2.51
C LEU A 293 14.20 -4.39 2.29
N GLN A 294 14.11 -3.80 1.11
CA GLN A 294 13.00 -2.91 0.74
C GLN A 294 11.78 -3.68 0.23
N VAL A 295 10.60 -3.07 0.32
CA VAL A 295 9.35 -3.63 -0.21
C VAL A 295 9.50 -3.88 -1.71
N GLU A 296 10.05 -2.90 -2.43
CA GLU A 296 10.23 -2.81 -3.88
C GLU A 296 11.47 -3.57 -4.43
N HIS A 297 12.10 -4.43 -3.61
CA HIS A 297 13.22 -5.25 -4.09
C HIS A 297 12.90 -6.13 -5.33
N PRO A 298 11.64 -6.56 -5.56
CA PRO A 298 11.32 -7.39 -6.70
C PRO A 298 11.64 -6.77 -8.05
N VAL A 299 11.53 -5.43 -8.24
CA VAL A 299 11.90 -4.82 -9.53
C VAL A 299 13.39 -4.95 -9.82
N THR A 300 14.24 -4.88 -8.79
CA THR A 300 15.68 -5.15 -8.90
C THR A 300 15.94 -6.62 -9.26
N GLU A 301 15.22 -7.55 -8.62
CA GLU A 301 15.31 -8.97 -8.94
C GLU A 301 14.95 -9.25 -10.40
N MET A 302 13.87 -8.63 -10.89
CA MET A 302 13.41 -8.84 -12.26
C MET A 302 14.40 -8.32 -13.32
N ILE A 303 15.07 -7.20 -13.08
CA ILE A 303 16.04 -6.65 -14.04
C ILE A 303 17.44 -7.28 -13.94
N THR A 304 17.79 -7.89 -12.80
CA THR A 304 19.13 -8.46 -12.58
C THR A 304 19.16 -9.99 -12.64
N GLY A 305 17.99 -10.63 -12.50
CA GLY A 305 17.89 -12.09 -12.39
C GLY A 305 18.45 -12.65 -11.08
N GLN A 306 18.62 -11.82 -10.04
CA GLN A 306 19.13 -12.24 -8.74
C GLN A 306 17.98 -12.39 -7.73
N ASP A 307 18.08 -13.37 -6.82
CA ASP A 307 17.17 -13.49 -5.66
C ASP A 307 17.84 -12.84 -4.43
N LEU A 308 17.34 -11.66 -4.02
CA LEU A 308 17.98 -10.88 -2.96
C LEU A 308 17.81 -11.52 -1.57
N VAL A 309 16.77 -12.32 -1.37
CA VAL A 309 16.59 -13.10 -0.14
C VAL A 309 17.62 -14.24 -0.08
N GLU A 310 17.88 -14.90 -1.21
CA GLU A 310 18.98 -15.88 -1.28
C GLU A 310 20.33 -15.24 -0.93
N TRP A 311 20.59 -14.04 -1.46
CA TRP A 311 21.82 -13.29 -1.14
C TRP A 311 21.92 -12.97 0.36
N GLN A 312 20.81 -12.53 0.97
CA GLN A 312 20.76 -12.27 2.42
C GLN A 312 21.11 -13.54 3.23
N LEU A 313 20.52 -14.68 2.86
CA LEU A 313 20.75 -15.96 3.56
C LEU A 313 22.22 -16.42 3.42
N ARG A 314 22.81 -16.30 2.23
CA ARG A 314 24.21 -16.66 1.97
C ARG A 314 25.19 -15.78 2.74
N VAL A 315 24.99 -14.48 2.65
CA VAL A 315 25.85 -13.49 3.33
C VAL A 315 25.76 -13.64 4.85
N ALA A 316 24.56 -13.82 5.40
CA ALA A 316 24.36 -14.02 6.83
C ALA A 316 24.99 -15.34 7.34
N PHE A 317 25.08 -16.35 6.47
CA PHE A 317 25.80 -17.59 6.77
C PHE A 317 27.33 -17.44 6.74
N GLY A 318 27.85 -16.29 6.27
CA GLY A 318 29.29 -15.99 6.17
C GLY A 318 29.89 -16.27 4.79
N GLU A 319 29.08 -16.54 3.77
CA GLU A 319 29.56 -16.67 2.38
C GLU A 319 29.91 -15.28 1.81
N ARG A 320 30.80 -15.27 0.81
CA ARG A 320 31.06 -14.08 0.01
C ARG A 320 29.86 -13.76 -0.86
N LEU A 321 29.75 -12.51 -1.31
CA LEU A 321 28.75 -12.10 -2.29
C LEU A 321 28.74 -13.05 -3.48
N PRO A 322 27.55 -13.52 -3.93
CA PRO A 322 27.43 -14.48 -5.04
C PRO A 322 27.98 -13.97 -6.37
N LYS A 323 28.04 -12.66 -6.57
CA LYS A 323 28.59 -12.00 -7.78
C LYS A 323 29.40 -10.77 -7.41
N GLN A 324 30.38 -10.47 -8.28
CA GLN A 324 31.10 -9.22 -8.26
C GLN A 324 30.41 -8.16 -9.15
N GLN A 325 30.75 -6.87 -8.98
CA GLN A 325 30.07 -5.77 -9.67
C GLN A 325 30.06 -5.95 -11.21
N HIS A 326 31.16 -6.38 -11.79
CA HIS A 326 31.28 -6.56 -13.25
C HIS A 326 30.49 -7.74 -13.84
N GLU A 327 29.95 -8.62 -12.98
CA GLU A 327 29.10 -9.75 -13.35
C GLU A 327 27.60 -9.41 -13.28
N LEU A 328 27.27 -8.21 -12.77
CA LEU A 328 25.91 -7.72 -12.67
C LEU A 328 25.57 -6.86 -13.88
N SER A 329 24.39 -7.06 -14.44
CA SER A 329 23.91 -6.32 -15.60
C SER A 329 22.39 -6.12 -15.53
N ILE A 330 21.92 -5.05 -16.16
CA ILE A 330 20.48 -4.76 -16.30
C ILE A 330 19.93 -5.45 -17.54
N HIS A 331 18.81 -6.12 -17.40
CA HIS A 331 18.05 -6.71 -18.50
C HIS A 331 16.61 -6.20 -18.46
N GLY A 332 16.20 -5.46 -19.49
CA GLY A 332 14.84 -4.96 -19.62
C GLY A 332 14.47 -3.87 -18.62
N HIS A 333 13.20 -3.81 -18.27
CA HIS A 333 12.61 -2.82 -17.38
C HIS A 333 11.51 -3.48 -16.55
N ALA A 334 11.44 -3.19 -15.26
CA ALA A 334 10.44 -3.72 -14.34
C ALA A 334 9.68 -2.60 -13.65
N LEU A 335 8.40 -2.86 -13.36
CA LEU A 335 7.51 -2.00 -12.59
C LEU A 335 6.91 -2.81 -11.45
N GLU A 336 6.77 -2.20 -10.28
CA GLU A 336 6.02 -2.75 -9.15
C GLU A 336 4.88 -1.79 -8.79
N ALA A 337 3.68 -2.32 -8.63
CA ALA A 337 2.51 -1.59 -8.14
C ALA A 337 2.06 -2.20 -6.81
N ARG A 338 1.90 -1.36 -5.79
CA ARG A 338 1.40 -1.79 -4.48
C ARG A 338 -0.11 -1.74 -4.45
N VAL A 339 -0.73 -2.90 -4.43
CA VAL A 339 -2.19 -3.04 -4.33
C VAL A 339 -2.58 -2.98 -2.86
N TYR A 340 -3.32 -1.93 -2.49
CA TYR A 340 -3.79 -1.67 -1.13
C TYR A 340 -5.30 -1.79 -1.02
N ALA A 341 -5.76 -2.24 0.16
CA ALA A 341 -7.14 -2.11 0.59
C ALA A 341 -7.39 -0.69 1.08
N GLU A 342 -7.71 0.22 0.16
CA GLU A 342 -7.96 1.63 0.43
C GLU A 342 -8.94 2.23 -0.60
N GLU A 343 -9.58 3.34 -0.25
CA GLU A 343 -10.53 4.05 -1.11
C GLU A 343 -9.93 5.37 -1.60
N PRO A 344 -9.31 5.40 -2.80
CA PRO A 344 -8.67 6.61 -3.34
C PRO A 344 -9.60 7.82 -3.38
N GLU A 345 -10.86 7.60 -3.75
CA GLU A 345 -11.89 8.63 -3.91
C GLU A 345 -12.31 9.26 -2.56
N LYS A 346 -12.08 8.56 -1.46
CA LYS A 346 -12.32 9.05 -0.09
C LYS A 346 -11.02 9.49 0.60
N GLY A 347 -10.05 9.99 -0.19
CA GLY A 347 -8.76 10.43 0.34
C GLY A 347 -7.85 9.27 0.79
N PHE A 348 -8.03 8.09 0.18
CA PHE A 348 -7.28 6.86 0.46
C PHE A 348 -7.49 6.33 1.89
N LEU A 349 -8.71 6.39 2.38
CA LEU A 349 -9.04 5.75 3.65
C LEU A 349 -8.82 4.24 3.54
N PRO A 350 -8.19 3.60 4.54
CA PRO A 350 -8.05 2.17 4.57
C PRO A 350 -9.42 1.48 4.56
N ALA A 351 -9.57 0.46 3.70
CA ALA A 351 -10.74 -0.39 3.64
C ALA A 351 -10.48 -1.67 4.42
N ILE A 352 -11.34 -1.97 5.36
CA ILE A 352 -11.30 -3.20 6.16
C ILE A 352 -12.46 -4.09 5.81
N GLY A 353 -12.30 -5.38 6.01
CA GLY A 353 -13.36 -6.34 5.76
C GLY A 353 -12.85 -7.64 5.16
N LYS A 354 -13.81 -8.49 4.80
CA LYS A 354 -13.53 -9.80 4.23
C LYS A 354 -13.41 -9.71 2.70
N ILE A 355 -12.40 -10.35 2.16
CA ILE A 355 -12.23 -10.53 0.72
C ILE A 355 -13.17 -11.64 0.25
N HIS A 356 -14.19 -11.29 -0.51
CA HIS A 356 -15.18 -12.23 -1.01
C HIS A 356 -14.77 -12.89 -2.31
N TYR A 357 -13.99 -12.19 -3.13
CA TYR A 357 -13.43 -12.70 -4.38
C TYR A 357 -12.05 -12.09 -4.61
N LEU A 358 -11.11 -12.94 -5.00
CA LEU A 358 -9.74 -12.57 -5.29
C LEU A 358 -9.23 -13.33 -6.50
N HIS A 359 -8.89 -12.60 -7.56
CA HIS A 359 -8.28 -13.18 -8.74
C HIS A 359 -6.99 -12.43 -9.07
N TYR A 360 -5.88 -13.13 -9.05
CA TYR A 360 -4.59 -12.62 -9.48
C TYR A 360 -4.39 -12.78 -10.99
N PRO A 361 -3.69 -11.86 -11.66
CA PRO A 361 -3.27 -12.07 -13.05
C PRO A 361 -2.41 -13.34 -13.17
N GLN A 362 -2.45 -13.96 -14.34
CA GLN A 362 -1.67 -15.16 -14.58
C GLN A 362 -0.18 -14.88 -14.45
N GLN A 363 0.47 -15.51 -13.49
CA GLN A 363 1.90 -15.37 -13.24
C GLN A 363 2.71 -16.15 -14.28
N ASN A 364 3.80 -15.54 -14.75
CA ASN A 364 4.75 -16.09 -15.70
C ASN A 364 6.11 -15.36 -15.56
N GLU A 365 7.02 -15.50 -16.51
CA GLU A 365 8.32 -14.79 -16.50
C GLU A 365 8.22 -13.26 -16.60
N HIS A 366 7.06 -12.73 -17.01
CA HIS A 366 6.79 -11.29 -17.17
C HIS A 366 5.86 -10.71 -16.09
N VAL A 367 5.14 -11.55 -15.36
CA VAL A 367 4.17 -11.13 -14.34
C VAL A 367 4.37 -11.96 -13.08
N ARG A 368 4.63 -11.28 -11.99
CA ARG A 368 4.79 -11.83 -10.65
C ARG A 368 3.85 -11.15 -9.67
N VAL A 369 3.28 -11.91 -8.76
CA VAL A 369 2.49 -11.40 -7.64
C VAL A 369 3.11 -11.89 -6.34
N ASP A 370 3.51 -10.96 -5.48
CA ASP A 370 3.92 -11.26 -4.11
C ASP A 370 2.77 -10.86 -3.18
N SER A 371 2.18 -11.84 -2.52
CA SER A 371 1.06 -11.67 -1.59
C SER A 371 1.11 -12.68 -0.46
N GLY A 372 0.49 -12.35 0.64
CA GLY A 372 0.19 -13.25 1.75
C GLY A 372 -1.31 -13.39 2.01
N ILE A 373 -2.13 -13.00 1.03
CA ILE A 373 -3.60 -12.94 1.13
C ILE A 373 -4.22 -13.92 0.14
N VAL A 374 -5.33 -14.54 0.54
CA VAL A 374 -6.16 -15.40 -0.31
C VAL A 374 -7.64 -15.00 -0.17
N GLU A 375 -8.46 -15.52 -1.07
CA GLU A 375 -9.91 -15.37 -0.98
C GLU A 375 -10.43 -15.92 0.35
N GLY A 376 -11.28 -15.15 1.01
CA GLY A 376 -11.83 -15.48 2.32
C GLY A 376 -11.06 -14.86 3.49
N ASP A 377 -9.86 -14.32 3.27
CA ASP A 377 -9.10 -13.61 4.30
C ASP A 377 -9.76 -12.27 4.67
N GLU A 378 -9.41 -11.76 5.83
CA GLU A 378 -9.90 -10.50 6.37
C GLU A 378 -8.76 -9.48 6.50
N ILE A 379 -8.97 -8.28 5.94
CA ILE A 379 -8.11 -7.14 6.17
C ILE A 379 -8.57 -6.44 7.46
N THR A 380 -7.68 -6.40 8.44
CA THR A 380 -7.95 -5.88 9.78
C THR A 380 -7.28 -4.53 10.02
N THR A 381 -7.66 -3.85 11.10
CA THR A 381 -7.05 -2.57 11.51
C THR A 381 -5.66 -2.70 12.13
N PHE A 382 -5.19 -3.92 12.42
CA PHE A 382 -3.96 -4.13 13.20
C PHE A 382 -2.68 -3.95 12.39
N TYR A 383 -2.74 -4.16 11.07
CA TYR A 383 -1.56 -4.21 10.21
C TYR A 383 -1.73 -3.38 8.94
N ASP A 384 -0.66 -3.31 8.15
CA ASP A 384 -0.65 -2.63 6.87
C ASP A 384 -1.69 -3.23 5.90
N PRO A 385 -2.51 -2.39 5.22
CA PRO A 385 -3.60 -2.87 4.35
C PRO A 385 -3.12 -3.35 2.97
N MET A 386 -1.83 -3.60 2.76
CA MET A 386 -1.32 -4.09 1.49
C MET A 386 -1.81 -5.51 1.18
N ILE A 387 -2.56 -5.65 0.09
CA ILE A 387 -3.08 -6.93 -0.41
C ILE A 387 -1.99 -7.70 -1.13
N ALA A 388 -1.28 -7.03 -2.03
CA ALA A 388 -0.25 -7.63 -2.86
C ALA A 388 0.66 -6.59 -3.48
N LYS A 389 1.81 -7.05 -3.95
CA LYS A 389 2.66 -6.36 -4.92
C LYS A 389 2.46 -7.02 -6.27
N LEU A 390 2.10 -6.24 -7.28
CA LEU A 390 2.05 -6.68 -8.66
C LEU A 390 3.33 -6.19 -9.36
N ILE A 391 4.14 -7.12 -9.82
CA ILE A 391 5.41 -6.84 -10.47
C ILE A 391 5.34 -7.32 -11.92
N VAL A 392 5.76 -6.45 -12.85
CA VAL A 392 5.87 -6.80 -14.26
C VAL A 392 7.26 -6.51 -14.79
N TRP A 393 7.66 -7.27 -15.79
CA TRP A 393 8.91 -7.09 -16.50
C TRP A 393 8.70 -7.14 -18.02
N ALA A 394 9.43 -6.31 -18.76
CA ALA A 394 9.48 -6.37 -20.21
C ALA A 394 10.85 -5.90 -20.74
N LYS A 395 11.06 -6.06 -22.03
CA LYS A 395 12.33 -5.70 -22.70
C LYS A 395 12.68 -4.19 -22.64
N ASN A 396 11.72 -3.34 -22.43
CA ASN A 396 11.86 -1.90 -22.28
C ASN A 396 10.68 -1.31 -21.50
N ARG A 397 10.78 -0.03 -21.12
CA ARG A 397 9.77 0.67 -20.30
C ARG A 397 8.39 0.70 -20.93
N GLU A 398 8.28 1.02 -22.22
CA GLU A 398 6.99 1.11 -22.93
C GLU A 398 6.23 -0.24 -22.90
N ALA A 399 6.94 -1.33 -23.16
CA ALA A 399 6.39 -2.67 -23.05
C ALA A 399 6.01 -3.04 -21.60
N ALA A 400 6.80 -2.59 -20.59
CA ALA A 400 6.49 -2.81 -19.19
C ALA A 400 5.23 -2.05 -18.74
N LEU A 401 5.04 -0.80 -19.21
CA LEU A 401 3.80 -0.04 -18.99
C LEU A 401 2.57 -0.75 -19.57
N THR A 402 2.69 -1.25 -20.79
CA THR A 402 1.62 -2.04 -21.45
C THR A 402 1.33 -3.30 -20.67
N GLN A 403 2.35 -4.01 -20.21
CA GLN A 403 2.20 -5.22 -19.41
C GLN A 403 1.57 -4.95 -18.04
N MET A 404 1.92 -3.83 -17.38
CA MET A 404 1.33 -3.44 -16.10
C MET A 404 -0.16 -3.13 -16.25
N HIS A 405 -0.54 -2.33 -17.25
CA HIS A 405 -1.94 -2.08 -17.57
C HIS A 405 -2.72 -3.38 -17.78
N HIS A 406 -2.17 -4.30 -18.59
CA HIS A 406 -2.81 -5.59 -18.85
C HIS A 406 -2.92 -6.44 -17.58
N ALA A 407 -1.89 -6.51 -16.76
CA ALA A 407 -1.91 -7.26 -15.51
C ALA A 407 -2.90 -6.67 -14.49
N LEU A 408 -2.95 -5.32 -14.34
CA LEU A 408 -3.93 -4.65 -13.48
C LEU A 408 -5.37 -4.92 -13.94
N SER A 409 -5.63 -4.96 -15.26
CA SER A 409 -6.96 -5.26 -15.80
C SER A 409 -7.44 -6.69 -15.50
N GLN A 410 -6.55 -7.59 -15.13
CA GLN A 410 -6.85 -8.97 -14.74
C GLN A 410 -6.81 -9.17 -13.21
N PHE A 411 -6.48 -8.15 -12.44
CA PHE A 411 -6.41 -8.23 -11.00
C PHE A 411 -7.75 -7.79 -10.39
N HIS A 412 -8.49 -8.72 -9.82
CA HIS A 412 -9.83 -8.48 -9.30
C HIS A 412 -9.89 -8.72 -7.80
N VAL A 413 -10.48 -7.76 -7.08
CA VAL A 413 -10.74 -7.86 -5.63
C VAL A 413 -12.16 -7.39 -5.38
N ASP A 414 -12.94 -8.18 -4.64
CA ASP A 414 -14.26 -7.81 -4.15
C ASP A 414 -14.42 -8.07 -2.66
N GLY A 415 -15.33 -7.33 -2.03
CA GLY A 415 -15.60 -7.36 -0.59
C GLY A 415 -15.13 -6.11 0.15
N LEU A 416 -14.17 -5.36 -0.41
CA LEU A 416 -13.64 -4.12 0.16
C LEU A 416 -13.16 -3.15 -0.93
N GLY A 417 -12.91 -1.89 -0.54
CA GLY A 417 -12.30 -0.89 -1.42
C GLY A 417 -10.84 -1.23 -1.72
N ASN A 418 -10.38 -0.87 -2.93
CA ASN A 418 -8.99 -1.09 -3.34
C ASN A 418 -8.54 -0.02 -4.33
N ASN A 419 -7.22 0.10 -4.52
CA ASN A 419 -6.61 1.13 -5.36
C ASN A 419 -6.29 0.66 -6.80
N ILE A 420 -6.77 -0.49 -7.26
CA ILE A 420 -6.40 -1.06 -8.58
C ILE A 420 -6.74 -0.11 -9.72
N ALA A 421 -7.95 0.47 -9.72
CA ALA A 421 -8.38 1.40 -10.77
C ALA A 421 -7.54 2.70 -10.77
N PHE A 422 -7.14 3.17 -9.59
CA PHE A 422 -6.22 4.30 -9.43
C PHE A 422 -4.84 3.97 -9.99
N LEU A 423 -4.28 2.79 -9.68
CA LEU A 423 -2.99 2.32 -10.21
C LEU A 423 -3.02 2.22 -11.74
N ASP A 424 -4.11 1.72 -12.31
CA ASP A 424 -4.27 1.65 -13.76
C ASP A 424 -4.29 3.03 -14.42
N ARG A 425 -5.04 3.99 -13.85
CA ARG A 425 -5.02 5.38 -14.32
C ARG A 425 -3.63 6.01 -14.19
N LEU A 426 -2.92 5.73 -13.10
CA LEU A 426 -1.57 6.24 -12.86
C LEU A 426 -0.59 5.76 -13.92
N VAL A 427 -0.57 4.45 -14.21
CA VAL A 427 0.28 3.86 -15.28
C VAL A 427 -0.03 4.47 -16.65
N ARG A 428 -1.29 4.83 -16.90
CA ARG A 428 -1.74 5.43 -18.16
C ARG A 428 -1.68 6.96 -18.18
N SER A 429 -1.33 7.61 -17.08
CA SER A 429 -1.18 9.08 -17.04
C SER A 429 -0.07 9.56 -17.97
N GLU A 430 -0.21 10.75 -18.52
CA GLU A 430 0.76 11.31 -19.47
C GLU A 430 2.13 11.55 -18.78
N SER A 431 2.10 12.05 -17.54
CA SER A 431 3.34 12.28 -16.78
C SER A 431 4.10 10.99 -16.52
N PHE A 432 3.40 9.90 -16.18
CA PHE A 432 4.07 8.63 -15.95
C PHE A 432 4.59 8.01 -17.26
N LYS A 433 3.80 8.02 -18.33
CA LYS A 433 4.22 7.53 -19.66
C LYS A 433 5.47 8.23 -20.17
N THR A 434 5.52 9.53 -20.07
CA THR A 434 6.64 10.36 -20.54
C THR A 434 7.81 10.42 -19.56
N ALA A 435 7.71 9.73 -18.42
CA ALA A 435 8.68 9.76 -17.32
C ALA A 435 8.97 11.18 -16.77
N ASN A 436 7.94 12.05 -16.78
CA ASN A 436 7.96 13.34 -16.08
C ASN A 436 7.64 13.11 -14.60
N LEU A 437 8.61 12.52 -13.89
CA LEU A 437 8.44 12.00 -12.54
C LEU A 437 8.95 13.00 -11.49
N ASP A 438 8.15 13.16 -10.45
CA ASP A 438 8.53 13.83 -9.20
C ASP A 438 7.61 13.38 -8.06
N THR A 439 7.96 13.71 -6.82
CA THR A 439 7.20 13.29 -5.63
C THR A 439 5.80 13.92 -5.54
N ASN A 440 5.48 14.91 -6.36
CA ASN A 440 4.18 15.60 -6.39
C ASN A 440 3.31 15.15 -7.58
N LEU A 441 3.71 14.13 -8.35
CA LEU A 441 3.01 13.67 -9.55
C LEU A 441 1.52 13.39 -9.26
N ILE A 442 1.22 12.65 -8.20
CA ILE A 442 -0.17 12.29 -7.83
C ILE A 442 -0.99 13.55 -7.56
N GLN A 443 -0.45 14.51 -6.82
CA GLN A 443 -1.13 15.77 -6.53
C GLN A 443 -1.36 16.62 -7.80
N ARG A 444 -0.36 16.65 -8.68
CA ARG A 444 -0.44 17.39 -9.95
C ARG A 444 -1.50 16.85 -10.90
N GLU A 445 -1.69 15.52 -10.91
CA GLU A 445 -2.66 14.84 -11.78
C GLU A 445 -3.92 14.35 -11.06
N GLU A 446 -4.20 14.85 -9.86
CA GLU A 446 -5.28 14.40 -8.98
C GLU A 446 -6.63 14.34 -9.70
N ALA A 447 -6.98 15.36 -10.47
CA ALA A 447 -8.25 15.43 -11.20
C ALA A 447 -8.44 14.28 -12.21
N PHE A 448 -7.37 13.80 -12.82
CA PHE A 448 -7.40 12.63 -13.71
C PHE A 448 -7.38 11.32 -12.91
N LEU A 449 -6.54 11.24 -11.89
CA LEU A 449 -6.29 10.01 -11.15
C LEU A 449 -7.48 9.60 -10.26
N LEU A 450 -8.22 10.56 -9.72
CA LEU A 450 -9.38 10.34 -8.85
C LEU A 450 -10.73 10.47 -9.58
N GLN A 451 -10.74 10.37 -10.91
CA GLN A 451 -12.00 10.36 -11.65
C GLN A 451 -12.85 9.15 -11.25
N HIS A 452 -14.09 9.41 -10.85
CA HIS A 452 -15.10 8.37 -10.76
C HIS A 452 -15.55 7.95 -12.16
N ASN A 453 -15.53 6.66 -12.46
CA ASN A 453 -16.26 6.14 -13.61
C ASN A 453 -17.75 6.04 -13.24
N GLU A 454 -18.45 7.15 -13.34
CA GLU A 454 -19.83 7.25 -12.88
C GLU A 454 -20.83 6.50 -13.76
N THR A 455 -20.48 6.21 -15.01
CA THR A 455 -21.45 5.64 -15.96
C THR A 455 -20.95 4.37 -16.64
N ALA A 456 -21.64 3.27 -16.39
CA ALA A 456 -21.49 2.07 -17.20
C ALA A 456 -22.20 2.25 -18.56
N SER A 457 -21.60 1.70 -19.61
CA SER A 457 -22.28 1.66 -20.92
C SER A 457 -23.55 0.80 -20.84
N SER A 458 -24.52 1.07 -21.69
CA SER A 458 -25.73 0.26 -21.80
C SER A 458 -25.41 -1.24 -22.02
N GLU A 459 -24.32 -1.55 -22.74
CA GLU A 459 -23.86 -2.93 -22.96
C GLU A 459 -23.42 -3.60 -21.63
N LEU A 460 -22.70 -2.88 -20.77
CA LEU A 460 -22.25 -3.40 -19.46
C LEU A 460 -23.43 -3.60 -18.50
N ILE A 461 -24.39 -2.67 -18.48
CA ILE A 461 -25.61 -2.80 -17.66
C ILE A 461 -26.43 -4.02 -18.10
N ILE A 462 -26.64 -4.21 -19.41
CA ILE A 462 -27.35 -5.37 -19.94
C ILE A 462 -26.57 -6.67 -19.65
N THR A 463 -25.25 -6.63 -19.75
CA THR A 463 -24.37 -7.77 -19.44
C THR A 463 -24.48 -8.15 -17.96
N ALA A 464 -24.40 -7.21 -17.04
CA ALA A 464 -24.56 -7.45 -15.60
C ALA A 464 -25.93 -8.04 -15.28
N ALA A 465 -26.99 -7.49 -15.86
CA ALA A 465 -28.34 -8.00 -15.69
C ALA A 465 -28.52 -9.42 -16.28
N LEU A 466 -27.87 -9.75 -17.40
CA LEU A 466 -27.89 -11.10 -17.95
C LEU A 466 -27.15 -12.10 -17.05
N ILE A 467 -25.98 -11.73 -16.53
CA ILE A 467 -25.23 -12.57 -15.59
C ILE A 467 -26.07 -12.85 -14.34
N GLU A 468 -26.72 -11.84 -13.78
CA GLU A 468 -27.65 -12.01 -12.65
C GLU A 468 -28.79 -12.96 -12.98
N LEU A 469 -29.42 -12.81 -14.15
CA LEU A 469 -30.49 -13.72 -14.62
C LEU A 469 -29.99 -15.16 -14.73
N LEU A 470 -28.83 -15.38 -15.36
CA LEU A 470 -28.24 -16.71 -15.53
C LEU A 470 -27.83 -17.33 -14.19
N SER A 471 -27.34 -16.52 -13.24
CA SER A 471 -27.00 -16.95 -11.88
C SER A 471 -28.23 -17.44 -11.12
N ARG A 472 -29.37 -16.75 -11.24
CA ARG A 472 -30.65 -17.21 -10.69
C ARG A 472 -31.08 -18.56 -11.29
N PHE A 473 -30.93 -18.77 -12.59
CA PHE A 473 -31.23 -20.04 -13.23
C PHE A 473 -30.31 -21.17 -12.79
N ALA A 474 -29.02 -20.90 -12.60
CA ALA A 474 -28.07 -21.90 -12.13
C ALA A 474 -28.37 -22.34 -10.69
N ASN A 475 -28.69 -21.41 -9.80
CA ASN A 475 -29.03 -21.69 -8.40
C ASN A 475 -30.34 -22.52 -8.27
N ASN A 476 -31.32 -22.31 -9.16
CA ASN A 476 -32.58 -23.03 -9.15
C ASN A 476 -32.49 -24.47 -9.69
N LYS A 477 -31.47 -24.82 -10.47
CA LYS A 477 -31.23 -26.19 -10.96
C LYS A 477 -30.88 -27.21 -9.89
N THR A 478 -30.46 -26.76 -8.71
CA THR A 478 -30.09 -27.64 -7.59
C THR A 478 -31.27 -28.10 -6.72
N ALA A 479 -32.47 -27.60 -6.97
CA ALA A 479 -33.65 -27.92 -6.16
C ALA A 479 -34.36 -29.21 -6.61
N ALA A 480 -34.91 -29.97 -5.65
CA ALA A 480 -35.39 -31.34 -5.79
C ALA A 480 -36.67 -31.56 -6.66
N ASN A 481 -37.22 -30.52 -7.31
CA ASN A 481 -38.47 -30.63 -8.06
C ASN A 481 -38.44 -29.90 -9.40
N PRO A 482 -37.90 -30.53 -10.49
CA PRO A 482 -37.56 -29.84 -11.74
C PRO A 482 -38.78 -29.32 -12.54
N VAL A 483 -39.99 -29.85 -12.35
CA VAL A 483 -41.17 -29.45 -13.15
C VAL A 483 -41.78 -28.12 -12.64
N TRP A 484 -41.84 -27.91 -11.34
CA TRP A 484 -42.43 -26.71 -10.75
C TRP A 484 -41.42 -25.57 -10.56
N GLN A 485 -40.14 -25.89 -10.70
CA GLN A 485 -39.02 -24.96 -10.59
C GLN A 485 -38.36 -24.64 -11.93
N ALA A 486 -38.89 -25.26 -13.01
CA ALA A 486 -38.50 -24.86 -14.36
C ALA A 486 -38.93 -23.39 -14.54
N GLU A 487 -37.99 -22.47 -14.43
CA GLU A 487 -38.17 -21.07 -14.82
C GLU A 487 -38.31 -20.98 -16.36
N SER A 488 -39.25 -21.78 -16.92
CA SER A 488 -39.64 -21.61 -18.30
C SER A 488 -40.59 -20.43 -18.35
N LEU A 489 -40.25 -19.41 -19.11
CA LEU A 489 -41.15 -18.31 -19.44
C LEU A 489 -42.35 -18.74 -20.29
N TRP A 490 -42.58 -20.06 -20.41
CA TRP A 490 -43.72 -20.54 -21.14
C TRP A 490 -45.02 -20.13 -20.43
N ARG A 491 -45.82 -19.31 -21.08
CA ARG A 491 -47.17 -18.92 -20.65
C ARG A 491 -48.12 -19.12 -21.83
N LEU A 492 -49.28 -19.70 -21.55
CA LEU A 492 -50.28 -19.92 -22.59
C LEU A 492 -50.76 -18.57 -23.12
N ASN A 493 -50.52 -18.28 -24.41
CA ASN A 493 -50.93 -17.08 -25.12
C ASN A 493 -50.43 -15.75 -24.59
N LEU A 494 -49.33 -15.73 -23.82
CA LEU A 494 -48.71 -14.52 -23.29
C LEU A 494 -47.20 -14.49 -23.58
N ASN A 495 -46.70 -13.33 -23.97
CA ASN A 495 -45.27 -13.05 -24.01
C ASN A 495 -44.83 -12.71 -22.60
N ALA A 496 -44.01 -13.55 -21.99
CA ALA A 496 -43.45 -13.29 -20.68
C ALA A 496 -42.03 -12.70 -20.82
N SER A 497 -41.68 -11.87 -19.89
CA SER A 497 -40.32 -11.32 -19.77
C SER A 497 -39.85 -11.41 -18.33
N TYR A 498 -38.53 -11.52 -18.15
CA TYR A 498 -37.88 -11.28 -16.85
C TYR A 498 -37.53 -9.81 -16.75
N ASP A 499 -37.74 -9.21 -15.60
CA ASP A 499 -37.21 -7.89 -15.27
C ASP A 499 -36.13 -8.06 -14.20
N ILE A 500 -34.97 -7.56 -14.52
CA ILE A 500 -33.82 -7.50 -13.60
C ILE A 500 -33.60 -6.03 -13.25
N LYS A 501 -33.58 -5.76 -11.95
CA LYS A 501 -33.34 -4.43 -11.40
C LYS A 501 -32.02 -4.45 -10.63
N LEU A 502 -31.14 -3.54 -10.97
CA LEU A 502 -29.84 -3.36 -10.33
C LEU A 502 -29.63 -1.86 -10.09
N ALA A 503 -28.97 -1.49 -9.02
CA ALA A 503 -28.54 -0.13 -8.75
C ALA A 503 -27.03 -0.01 -8.99
N LEU A 504 -26.60 1.02 -9.72
CA LEU A 504 -25.21 1.41 -9.89
C LEU A 504 -25.08 2.87 -9.47
N ASN A 505 -24.24 3.17 -8.46
CA ASN A 505 -24.07 4.52 -7.92
C ASN A 505 -25.42 5.20 -7.60
N ASP A 506 -26.31 4.49 -6.88
CA ASP A 506 -27.67 4.92 -6.50
C ASP A 506 -28.65 5.14 -7.66
N GLU A 507 -28.24 4.93 -8.91
CA GLU A 507 -29.14 4.98 -10.06
C GLU A 507 -29.75 3.60 -10.34
N GLU A 508 -31.10 3.52 -10.40
CA GLU A 508 -31.81 2.28 -10.69
C GLU A 508 -31.80 1.98 -12.20
N HIS A 509 -31.31 0.79 -12.57
CA HIS A 509 -31.33 0.28 -13.93
C HIS A 509 -32.26 -0.93 -14.03
N LYS A 510 -33.23 -0.88 -14.93
CA LYS A 510 -34.19 -1.95 -15.18
C LYS A 510 -34.04 -2.50 -16.59
N VAL A 511 -33.66 -3.79 -16.68
CA VAL A 511 -33.49 -4.50 -17.95
C VAL A 511 -34.55 -5.58 -18.08
N TYR A 512 -35.23 -5.62 -19.23
CA TYR A 512 -36.25 -6.62 -19.55
C TYR A 512 -35.68 -7.66 -20.52
N PHE A 513 -35.81 -8.93 -20.19
CA PHE A 513 -35.37 -10.03 -21.03
C PHE A 513 -36.57 -10.84 -21.52
N SER A 514 -36.74 -10.92 -22.84
CA SER A 514 -37.72 -11.78 -23.48
C SER A 514 -37.00 -12.95 -24.17
N PRO A 515 -37.48 -14.21 -24.04
CA PRO A 515 -36.85 -15.36 -24.67
C PRO A 515 -36.76 -15.21 -26.18
N ALA A 516 -35.65 -15.66 -26.76
CA ALA A 516 -35.41 -15.79 -28.19
C ALA A 516 -34.99 -17.24 -28.50
N ALA A 517 -34.87 -17.61 -29.80
CA ALA A 517 -34.53 -18.97 -30.20
C ALA A 517 -33.22 -19.51 -29.61
N LYS A 518 -32.25 -18.61 -29.41
CA LYS A 518 -30.98 -18.90 -28.72
C LYS A 518 -30.63 -17.70 -27.86
N GLY A 519 -31.03 -17.68 -26.56
CA GLY A 519 -30.76 -16.57 -25.67
C GLY A 519 -31.95 -15.63 -25.45
N PHE A 520 -31.71 -14.32 -25.39
CA PHE A 520 -32.72 -13.33 -25.01
C PHE A 520 -32.69 -12.10 -25.92
N THR A 521 -33.83 -11.44 -26.05
CA THR A 521 -33.89 -10.04 -26.47
C THR A 521 -33.95 -9.19 -25.21
N ALA A 522 -32.87 -8.45 -24.93
CA ALA A 522 -32.81 -7.51 -23.85
C ALA A 522 -33.33 -6.14 -24.28
N LYS A 523 -34.14 -5.50 -23.43
CA LYS A 523 -34.64 -4.12 -23.65
C LYS A 523 -34.22 -3.25 -22.49
N TYR A 524 -33.51 -2.16 -22.80
CA TYR A 524 -33.01 -1.16 -21.83
C TYR A 524 -33.06 0.24 -22.46
N ASN A 525 -33.60 1.23 -21.75
CA ASN A 525 -33.74 2.62 -22.19
C ASN A 525 -34.29 2.78 -23.61
N GLY A 526 -35.33 1.99 -23.97
CA GLY A 526 -35.98 2.05 -25.27
C GLY A 526 -35.26 1.30 -26.40
N HIS A 527 -34.02 0.85 -26.19
CA HIS A 527 -33.25 0.05 -27.15
C HIS A 527 -33.46 -1.45 -26.91
N SER A 528 -33.44 -2.23 -27.98
CA SER A 528 -33.51 -3.69 -27.91
C SER A 528 -32.29 -4.30 -28.57
N VAL A 529 -31.66 -5.27 -27.91
CA VAL A 529 -30.48 -5.98 -28.39
C VAL A 529 -30.65 -7.48 -28.15
N PHE A 530 -30.23 -8.28 -29.14
CA PHE A 530 -30.12 -9.74 -28.94
C PHE A 530 -28.85 -10.02 -28.14
N ILE A 531 -28.98 -10.84 -27.06
CA ILE A 531 -27.88 -11.23 -26.20
C ILE A 531 -28.05 -12.70 -25.76
N GLN A 532 -26.95 -13.41 -25.73
CA GLN A 532 -26.88 -14.72 -25.13
C GLN A 532 -25.65 -14.84 -24.26
N GLY A 533 -25.68 -15.72 -23.27
CA GLY A 533 -24.57 -15.91 -22.37
C GLY A 533 -24.53 -17.28 -21.72
N GLU A 534 -23.39 -17.64 -21.23
CA GLU A 534 -23.09 -18.86 -20.51
C GLU A 534 -22.20 -18.52 -19.32
N LEU A 535 -22.58 -19.00 -18.13
CA LEU A 535 -21.71 -18.92 -16.96
C LEU A 535 -20.69 -20.05 -17.03
N LEU A 536 -19.43 -19.70 -16.94
CA LEU A 536 -18.30 -20.61 -16.91
C LEU A 536 -17.86 -20.86 -15.46
N GLU A 537 -16.95 -21.80 -15.26
CA GLU A 537 -16.27 -21.99 -13.96
C GLU A 537 -15.43 -20.76 -13.58
N ALA A 538 -15.08 -20.67 -12.31
CA ALA A 538 -14.18 -19.62 -11.78
C ALA A 538 -14.67 -18.18 -12.02
N HIS A 539 -15.96 -17.90 -11.80
CA HIS A 539 -16.50 -16.54 -11.88
C HIS A 539 -16.32 -15.85 -13.25
N LEU A 540 -16.42 -16.60 -14.31
CA LEU A 540 -16.38 -16.10 -15.69
C LEU A 540 -17.74 -16.25 -16.38
N ALA A 541 -18.11 -15.25 -17.16
CA ALA A 541 -19.30 -15.28 -18.01
C ALA A 541 -18.93 -14.98 -19.46
N LYS A 542 -19.30 -15.87 -20.39
CA LYS A 542 -19.13 -15.66 -21.81
C LYS A 542 -20.39 -15.06 -22.38
N ILE A 543 -20.31 -13.85 -22.85
CA ILE A 543 -21.46 -13.07 -23.34
C ILE A 543 -21.27 -12.80 -24.83
N GLU A 544 -22.32 -13.02 -25.57
CA GLU A 544 -22.37 -12.76 -27.02
C GLU A 544 -23.54 -11.82 -27.31
N CYS A 545 -23.26 -10.67 -27.87
CA CYS A 545 -24.25 -9.77 -28.43
C CYS A 545 -24.11 -9.69 -29.97
N ALA A 546 -24.96 -8.94 -30.65
CA ALA A 546 -25.04 -8.96 -32.12
C ALA A 546 -23.71 -8.72 -32.85
N THR A 547 -22.76 -8.02 -32.22
CA THR A 547 -21.49 -7.58 -32.84
C THR A 547 -20.25 -8.03 -32.09
N SER A 548 -20.37 -8.56 -30.88
CA SER A 548 -19.24 -8.88 -30.02
C SER A 548 -19.44 -10.17 -29.24
N LYS A 549 -18.34 -10.86 -28.94
CA LYS A 549 -18.28 -12.00 -28.03
C LYS A 549 -17.14 -11.78 -27.07
N LYS A 550 -17.47 -11.60 -25.81
CA LYS A 550 -16.51 -11.28 -24.75
C LYS A 550 -16.68 -12.22 -23.56
N THR A 551 -15.59 -12.43 -22.83
CA THR A 551 -15.61 -13.11 -21.53
C THR A 551 -15.39 -12.06 -20.47
N TYR A 552 -16.29 -12.01 -19.50
CA TYR A 552 -16.22 -11.08 -18.36
C TYR A 552 -15.96 -11.87 -17.09
N ALA A 553 -15.11 -11.32 -16.23
CA ALA A 553 -15.03 -11.79 -14.86
C ALA A 553 -16.11 -11.08 -14.03
N TYR A 554 -16.66 -11.80 -13.06
CA TYR A 554 -17.67 -11.25 -12.15
C TYR A 554 -17.58 -11.91 -10.78
N SER A 555 -18.02 -11.22 -9.76
CA SER A 555 -18.34 -11.80 -8.46
C SER A 555 -19.78 -11.50 -8.11
N SER A 556 -20.43 -12.36 -7.34
CA SER A 556 -21.80 -12.12 -6.87
C SER A 556 -21.97 -12.61 -5.44
N ASN A 557 -22.73 -11.85 -4.66
CA ASN A 557 -23.07 -12.17 -3.28
C ASN A 557 -24.52 -11.72 -2.97
N ALA A 558 -24.95 -11.82 -1.73
CA ALA A 558 -26.31 -11.44 -1.32
C ALA A 558 -26.60 -9.93 -1.54
N GLN A 559 -25.58 -9.08 -1.60
CA GLN A 559 -25.73 -7.64 -1.74
C GLN A 559 -25.79 -7.18 -3.19
N GLY A 560 -25.18 -7.94 -4.12
CA GLY A 560 -25.16 -7.58 -5.53
C GLY A 560 -24.17 -8.36 -6.37
N LEU A 561 -23.83 -7.77 -7.52
CA LEU A 561 -22.92 -8.31 -8.52
C LEU A 561 -21.85 -7.27 -8.83
N THR A 562 -20.58 -7.67 -8.79
CA THR A 562 -19.47 -6.86 -9.31
C THR A 562 -19.04 -7.39 -10.67
N LEU A 563 -19.08 -6.57 -11.70
CA LEU A 563 -18.64 -6.89 -13.07
C LEU A 563 -17.28 -6.22 -13.31
N TYR A 564 -16.32 -7.00 -13.81
CA TYR A 564 -14.98 -6.50 -14.14
C TYR A 564 -14.88 -6.34 -15.68
N ALA A 565 -14.61 -5.15 -16.12
CA ALA A 565 -14.48 -4.81 -17.54
C ALA A 565 -13.49 -3.66 -17.75
N ASP A 566 -12.63 -3.79 -18.76
CA ASP A 566 -11.69 -2.76 -19.21
C ASP A 566 -10.84 -2.14 -18.08
N GLY A 567 -10.42 -2.98 -17.12
CA GLY A 567 -9.61 -2.58 -15.95
C GLY A 567 -10.40 -1.84 -14.86
N GLN A 568 -11.72 -1.85 -14.93
CA GLN A 568 -12.62 -1.23 -13.96
C GLN A 568 -13.53 -2.28 -13.30
N SER A 569 -13.99 -1.96 -12.10
CA SER A 569 -15.02 -2.75 -11.40
C SER A 569 -16.31 -1.96 -11.30
N TYR A 570 -17.43 -2.58 -11.72
CA TYR A 570 -18.77 -1.99 -11.65
C TYR A 570 -19.58 -2.77 -10.62
N LYS A 571 -19.91 -2.12 -9.50
CA LYS A 571 -20.64 -2.73 -8.38
C LYS A 571 -22.15 -2.46 -8.54
N PHE A 572 -22.88 -3.48 -8.96
CA PHE A 572 -24.33 -3.44 -9.10
C PHE A 572 -24.99 -4.00 -7.84
N ALA A 573 -25.66 -3.15 -7.08
CA ALA A 573 -26.39 -3.57 -5.89
C ALA A 573 -27.76 -4.15 -6.25
N HIS A 574 -28.19 -5.18 -5.49
CA HIS A 574 -29.57 -5.65 -5.54
C HIS A 574 -30.51 -4.64 -4.89
N ILE A 575 -31.53 -4.21 -5.61
CA ILE A 575 -32.55 -3.32 -5.07
C ILE A 575 -33.44 -4.13 -4.11
N GLN A 576 -33.27 -3.92 -2.82
CA GLN A 576 -34.15 -4.48 -1.81
C GLN A 576 -35.34 -3.53 -1.59
N PRO A 577 -36.58 -4.05 -1.46
CA PRO A 577 -37.72 -3.23 -1.10
C PRO A 577 -37.46 -2.65 0.30
N ASN A 578 -37.34 -1.34 0.38
CA ASN A 578 -37.20 -0.66 1.67
C ASN A 578 -38.61 -0.55 2.31
N PHE A 579 -38.85 -1.31 3.38
CA PHE A 579 -40.11 -1.29 4.13
C PHE A 579 -40.07 -0.32 5.31
N ASN A 580 -38.92 0.29 5.60
CA ASN A 580 -38.73 1.25 6.68
C ASN A 580 -38.77 2.68 6.14
N THR A 581 -39.91 3.32 6.26
CA THR A 581 -40.12 4.75 6.05
C THR A 581 -40.22 5.43 7.43
N GLU A 582 -39.13 5.51 8.18
CA GLU A 582 -39.03 6.45 9.31
C GLU A 582 -37.53 6.69 9.65
N ASP A 583 -37.17 8.00 9.70
CA ASP A 583 -36.02 8.56 10.42
C ASP A 583 -34.61 8.62 9.78
N ASP A 584 -34.49 9.07 8.53
CA ASP A 584 -33.18 9.55 8.04
C ASP A 584 -32.94 11.08 8.27
N ALA A 585 -33.81 11.76 8.98
CA ALA A 585 -33.70 13.22 9.15
C ALA A 585 -32.87 13.67 10.39
N SER A 586 -32.53 12.77 11.30
CA SER A 586 -31.76 13.10 12.52
C SER A 586 -30.24 12.91 12.41
N ASP A 587 -29.77 12.22 11.37
CA ASP A 587 -28.36 11.80 11.25
C ASP A 587 -27.41 12.85 10.66
N ALA A 588 -27.93 13.98 10.13
CA ALA A 588 -27.12 14.98 9.44
C ALA A 588 -26.21 15.81 10.36
N ASN A 589 -26.43 15.76 11.67
CA ASN A 589 -25.71 16.60 12.64
C ASN A 589 -24.66 15.86 13.48
N ASN A 590 -24.55 14.54 13.35
CA ASN A 590 -23.61 13.76 14.15
C ASN A 590 -22.41 13.35 13.31
N LEU A 591 -21.21 13.75 13.75
CA LEU A 591 -19.96 13.38 13.09
C LEU A 591 -19.56 11.96 13.51
N LYS A 592 -19.57 11.04 12.53
CA LYS A 592 -19.29 9.61 12.73
C LYS A 592 -17.85 9.26 12.38
N ALA A 593 -17.32 8.22 13.00
CA ALA A 593 -16.03 7.66 12.65
C ALA A 593 -16.07 7.08 11.22
N PRO A 594 -15.22 7.54 10.29
CA PRO A 594 -15.21 7.03 8.92
C PRO A 594 -14.60 5.62 8.83
N MET A 595 -13.84 5.23 9.84
CA MET A 595 -13.16 3.93 9.93
C MET A 595 -12.92 3.57 11.39
N PRO A 596 -12.71 2.27 11.72
CA PRO A 596 -12.27 1.88 13.06
C PRO A 596 -10.85 2.38 13.32
N GLY A 597 -10.58 2.82 14.54
CA GLY A 597 -9.27 3.34 14.92
C GLY A 597 -9.18 3.64 16.41
N VAL A 598 -8.10 4.32 16.80
CA VAL A 598 -7.88 4.80 18.16
C VAL A 598 -7.85 6.33 18.13
N ILE A 599 -8.55 6.96 19.06
CA ILE A 599 -8.53 8.42 19.21
C ILE A 599 -7.16 8.84 19.75
N THR A 600 -6.43 9.64 18.96
CA THR A 600 -5.09 10.13 19.33
C THR A 600 -5.14 11.50 19.98
N GLN A 601 -6.09 12.35 19.58
CA GLN A 601 -6.25 13.69 20.14
C GLN A 601 -7.73 14.08 20.16
N VAL A 602 -8.14 14.81 21.19
CA VAL A 602 -9.43 15.51 21.28
C VAL A 602 -9.13 16.98 21.52
N LEU A 603 -9.44 17.83 20.53
CA LEU A 603 -9.06 19.23 20.48
C LEU A 603 -10.21 20.18 20.85
N VAL A 604 -11.40 19.62 21.09
CA VAL A 604 -12.60 20.38 21.46
C VAL A 604 -13.15 19.95 22.82
N GLN A 605 -13.88 20.86 23.43
CA GLN A 605 -14.61 20.61 24.68
C GLN A 605 -16.11 20.69 24.41
N ASN A 606 -16.91 20.04 25.24
CA ASN A 606 -18.36 20.14 25.17
C ASN A 606 -18.81 21.60 25.31
N ASN A 607 -19.77 22.00 24.49
CA ASN A 607 -20.29 23.37 24.36
C ASN A 607 -19.28 24.40 23.80
N SER A 608 -18.23 23.97 23.10
CA SER A 608 -17.31 24.89 22.43
C SER A 608 -17.82 25.29 21.04
N ALA A 609 -17.70 26.59 20.73
CA ALA A 609 -17.94 27.08 19.39
C ALA A 609 -16.72 26.80 18.48
N VAL A 610 -16.99 26.32 17.28
CA VAL A 610 -15.98 25.97 16.29
C VAL A 610 -16.33 26.57 14.94
N LYS A 611 -15.30 26.81 14.12
CA LYS A 611 -15.46 27.28 12.73
C LYS A 611 -15.36 26.11 11.78
N LYS A 612 -15.90 26.31 10.58
CA LYS A 612 -15.73 25.38 9.47
C LYS A 612 -14.25 25.02 9.31
N ASP A 613 -13.98 23.72 9.09
CA ASP A 613 -12.66 23.13 8.91
C ASP A 613 -11.76 23.07 10.17
N ASP A 614 -12.23 23.56 11.34
CA ASP A 614 -11.51 23.35 12.60
C ASP A 614 -11.39 21.83 12.89
N VAL A 615 -10.22 21.39 13.33
CA VAL A 615 -10.00 19.99 13.74
C VAL A 615 -10.62 19.78 15.11
N LEU A 616 -11.57 18.84 15.19
CA LEU A 616 -12.30 18.52 16.43
C LEU A 616 -11.60 17.42 17.21
N LEU A 617 -11.22 16.36 16.53
CA LEU A 617 -10.45 15.26 17.08
C LEU A 617 -9.65 14.56 15.97
N THR A 618 -8.64 13.80 16.38
CA THR A 618 -7.87 12.96 15.45
C THR A 618 -7.98 11.50 15.87
N LEU A 619 -8.11 10.64 14.87
CA LEU A 619 -8.10 9.20 15.05
C LEU A 619 -6.97 8.59 14.23
N GLU A 620 -6.28 7.58 14.74
CA GLU A 620 -5.26 6.82 14.05
C GLU A 620 -5.76 5.42 13.73
N ALA A 621 -5.63 5.02 12.47
CA ALA A 621 -5.84 3.65 12.02
C ALA A 621 -4.75 3.28 11.01
N MET A 622 -4.17 2.09 11.11
CA MET A 622 -3.18 1.54 10.16
C MET A 622 -2.02 2.52 9.86
N LYS A 623 -1.52 3.22 10.89
CA LYS A 623 -0.45 4.24 10.80
C LYS A 623 -0.85 5.53 10.05
N ILE A 624 -2.12 5.69 9.70
CA ILE A 624 -2.68 6.89 9.08
C ILE A 624 -3.43 7.66 10.15
N GLU A 625 -3.10 8.94 10.32
CA GLU A 625 -3.81 9.86 11.19
C GLU A 625 -4.89 10.59 10.38
N TYR A 626 -6.14 10.52 10.86
CA TYR A 626 -7.28 11.16 10.23
C TYR A 626 -7.89 12.20 11.16
N SER A 627 -8.03 13.44 10.66
CA SER A 627 -8.62 14.55 11.41
C SER A 627 -10.10 14.68 11.08
N ILE A 628 -10.95 14.58 12.08
CA ILE A 628 -12.38 14.92 11.99
C ILE A 628 -12.50 16.43 12.12
N ARG A 629 -13.12 17.06 11.14
CA ARG A 629 -13.24 18.52 11.04
C ARG A 629 -14.70 18.96 11.11
N ALA A 630 -14.92 20.18 11.58
CA ALA A 630 -16.23 20.80 11.57
C ALA A 630 -16.70 21.06 10.11
N PRO A 631 -17.89 20.56 9.72
CA PRO A 631 -18.41 20.74 8.36
C PRO A 631 -18.86 22.19 8.06
N HIS A 632 -19.22 22.92 9.09
CA HIS A 632 -19.62 24.34 9.04
C HIS A 632 -19.40 24.99 10.42
N ASP A 633 -19.61 26.29 10.55
CA ASP A 633 -19.58 26.98 11.85
C ASP A 633 -20.70 26.43 12.75
N GLY A 634 -20.38 26.14 14.03
CA GLY A 634 -21.35 25.53 14.92
C GLY A 634 -20.85 25.36 16.35
N ILE A 635 -21.60 24.59 17.12
CA ILE A 635 -21.29 24.27 18.52
C ILE A 635 -21.17 22.75 18.66
N VAL A 636 -20.08 22.29 19.26
CA VAL A 636 -19.89 20.89 19.68
C VAL A 636 -20.72 20.67 20.95
N SER A 637 -21.83 19.95 20.85
CA SER A 637 -22.71 19.65 22.00
C SER A 637 -22.08 18.62 22.93
N ALA A 638 -21.52 17.55 22.37
CA ALA A 638 -20.82 16.51 23.13
C ALA A 638 -19.71 15.87 22.28
N ALA A 639 -18.59 15.51 22.93
CA ALA A 639 -17.58 14.60 22.43
C ALA A 639 -17.67 13.30 23.24
N TYR A 640 -17.90 12.17 22.55
CA TYR A 640 -18.24 10.90 23.19
C TYR A 640 -17.04 10.03 23.55
N PHE A 641 -15.86 10.32 22.99
CA PHE A 641 -14.64 9.52 23.14
C PHE A 641 -13.49 10.34 23.71
N GLN A 642 -12.56 9.64 24.38
CA GLN A 642 -11.34 10.21 24.94
C GLN A 642 -10.11 9.69 24.21
N VAL A 643 -8.96 10.34 24.43
CA VAL A 643 -7.67 9.89 23.91
C VAL A 643 -7.36 8.47 24.39
N GLY A 644 -7.08 7.56 23.48
CA GLY A 644 -6.82 6.15 23.75
C GLY A 644 -8.03 5.23 23.54
N ASP A 645 -9.24 5.78 23.36
CA ASP A 645 -10.43 4.97 23.11
C ASP A 645 -10.40 4.37 21.70
N GLN A 646 -10.90 3.13 21.60
CA GLN A 646 -11.12 2.46 20.32
C GLN A 646 -12.51 2.78 19.79
N VAL A 647 -12.60 3.13 18.52
CA VAL A 647 -13.86 3.41 17.81
C VAL A 647 -14.06 2.47 16.64
N LYS A 648 -15.30 2.17 16.30
CA LYS A 648 -15.70 1.42 15.11
C LYS A 648 -16.17 2.38 14.02
N ALA A 649 -16.12 1.96 12.76
CA ALA A 649 -16.74 2.71 11.67
C ALA A 649 -18.23 2.94 11.96
N GLY A 650 -18.69 4.19 11.80
CA GLY A 650 -20.04 4.59 12.08
C GLY A 650 -20.34 4.99 13.53
N ASP A 651 -19.38 4.81 14.47
CA ASP A 651 -19.55 5.31 15.84
C ASP A 651 -19.68 6.83 15.83
N GLU A 652 -20.63 7.37 16.59
CA GLU A 652 -20.84 8.80 16.73
C GLU A 652 -19.76 9.40 17.63
N LEU A 653 -18.87 10.20 17.01
CA LEU A 653 -17.71 10.78 17.69
C LEU A 653 -18.06 12.10 18.39
N VAL A 654 -18.80 12.93 17.69
CA VAL A 654 -19.12 14.29 18.12
C VAL A 654 -20.56 14.62 17.74
N GLU A 655 -21.34 15.07 18.71
CA GLU A 655 -22.62 15.68 18.46
C GLU A 655 -22.42 17.16 18.13
N PHE A 656 -22.94 17.58 16.99
CA PHE A 656 -22.67 18.88 16.41
C PHE A 656 -23.97 19.60 16.03
N SER A 657 -24.11 20.86 16.43
CA SER A 657 -25.27 21.69 16.10
C SER A 657 -24.86 22.94 15.34
N SER A 658 -25.60 23.28 14.28
CA SER A 658 -25.36 24.51 13.52
C SER A 658 -25.84 25.75 14.31
N LEU A 659 -25.14 26.87 14.13
CA LEU A 659 -25.56 28.16 14.74
C LEU A 659 -26.86 28.71 14.16
N GLU A 660 -27.33 28.21 13.01
CA GLU A 660 -28.58 28.67 12.36
C GLU A 660 -29.85 28.10 12.97
N GLY A 661 -29.78 27.14 13.91
CA GLY A 661 -30.96 26.52 14.59
C GLY A 661 -31.31 27.12 15.95
N ALA A 662 -30.64 28.16 16.42
CA ALA A 662 -30.83 28.78 17.75
C ALA A 662 -31.48 30.18 17.70
N ALA A 663 -32.35 30.46 16.73
CA ALA A 663 -33.12 31.71 16.65
C ALA A 663 -34.62 31.45 16.72
#